data_b1aca285e99fcb82e467589e1ed1cb04
#
_entry.id   b1aca285e99fcb82e467589e1ed1cb04
#
_cell.length_a   1.000
_cell.length_b   1.000
_cell.length_c   1.000
_cell.angle_alpha   90.00
_cell.angle_beta   90.00
_cell.angle_gamma   90.00
#
_symmetry.space_group_name_H-M   'P 1'
#
loop_
_entity.id
_entity.type
_entity.pdbx_description
1 polymer ?
#
loop_
_entity_poly.entity_id
_entity_poly.type
_entity_poly.pdbx_seq_one_letter_code
_entity_poly.pdbx_strand_id
1 'polypeptide(L)'
;MYVYTGHDEDGADFFWMQEWRVYSTDDMVNWQDHGSPLALESFSWADDRAWAGQTIERDGKFYWYICAHSKISGGMAIGVAVGDSPTGPFHDALGKPLFENGSWDHIDPTVMIDDDGQAWLMWGNPQCYYLKLNRDMISYEGELGRLPMTEEAFGGPMMKEREHGKTYKDSYVEGPWLTKRNGVYQLLYAAGGVPEHISYSTAPSPLGPWKYAGEIMPLCDTNSFTNHCGVADYKGHSYFFYHTGKLPQGGGFGRSVAVEEFKYNADGSFPTIMPTDEGVKPVGSLNPYRKVEAETMAFSKGLKTEQNDEVGVYVTDIHNGDYIKLQNVAFDNKYPRTFTARVACGLRGGQIEIRLDSIGGKCLGVLNVPGTGGWEKWQTITVDLDYSTITDIDAPTRTISGLTLPATADLYLVFKGRKGPKLFNFDWWEMRGLEQVNMPLFQTKYTADPSPLVVGDTLFLYTSHDASPEDIPDVNEKSSAGFFMYDWLLWSTTDMVNWTEHGAVASLKDFDWRSRENGGWAIQTVERNGKYYLYAPLHGHGIGVLEADSPYGPFKDPLGKPLVWDQSNWFDIDPTVYTDDDGQAYMYWGNPHTFWAKLGEDMTSLTSEVTKLPHIPNYQEGPWFYKRQGHYYLGFASTCCPEALGYAMSDSPIGPWEWKGYIMQPTQRDRGNHPGICDFKGHSYVFGQNYDLMHLETFVHHERRSVSAQEITYNADGTIQEIPYWLDQQPMKQLQWLNPYQRVEAGTMAWGFGLKSAKMGIENTGVVKDMPFSTGRRNMYIFDINDGEYIKLRGVDFGKGAKNFNITAASTGSVTVNLRLDSNLGDIIGTVTISKTGSIEKYRVFSGKVKNAVGVHDLYICFDKADGDTRLDWWQFK
;
A
#
# COMPACT_ATOMS: atom_id res chain seq x y z
N MET A 1 18.83 0.44 -7.06
CA MET A 1 20.14 -0.25 -7.29
C MET A 1 19.86 -1.53 -8.06
N TYR A 2 20.62 -1.81 -9.08
CA TYR A 2 20.60 -3.11 -9.79
C TYR A 2 21.94 -3.80 -9.65
N VAL A 3 21.93 -5.13 -9.45
CA VAL A 3 23.13 -5.96 -9.39
C VAL A 3 23.02 -7.06 -10.45
N TYR A 4 24.05 -7.18 -11.27
CA TYR A 4 24.15 -8.16 -12.34
C TYR A 4 25.19 -9.20 -11.92
N THR A 5 24.85 -10.47 -12.04
CA THR A 5 25.71 -11.56 -11.54
C THR A 5 25.83 -12.68 -12.57
N GLY A 6 26.93 -13.45 -12.51
CA GLY A 6 26.92 -14.81 -13.01
C GLY A 6 26.08 -15.71 -12.10
N HIS A 7 25.79 -16.91 -12.53
CA HIS A 7 25.02 -17.90 -11.80
C HIS A 7 25.80 -19.23 -11.75
N ASP A 8 26.28 -19.59 -10.55
CA ASP A 8 26.89 -20.91 -10.29
C ASP A 8 25.80 -21.96 -10.23
N GLU A 9 25.90 -23.02 -11.02
CA GLU A 9 24.92 -24.10 -11.05
C GLU A 9 24.96 -24.92 -9.75
N ASP A 10 23.81 -25.32 -9.24
CA ASP A 10 23.71 -26.11 -8.02
C ASP A 10 24.49 -27.45 -8.11
N GLY A 11 25.40 -27.63 -7.16
CA GLY A 11 26.19 -28.86 -7.07
C GLY A 11 27.29 -29.00 -8.12
N ALA A 12 27.63 -27.92 -8.81
CA ALA A 12 28.72 -27.94 -9.77
C ALA A 12 30.09 -28.17 -9.07
N ASP A 13 30.98 -28.85 -9.79
CA ASP A 13 32.36 -29.13 -9.39
C ASP A 13 33.39 -28.29 -10.20
N PHE A 14 32.86 -27.37 -11.00
CA PHE A 14 33.60 -26.37 -11.77
C PHE A 14 32.68 -25.17 -12.07
N PHE A 15 33.22 -24.11 -12.69
CA PHE A 15 32.46 -22.92 -13.11
C PHE A 15 31.58 -23.18 -14.35
N TRP A 16 30.66 -24.16 -14.24
CA TRP A 16 29.67 -24.51 -15.26
C TRP A 16 28.49 -23.54 -15.15
N MET A 17 28.63 -22.37 -15.79
CA MET A 17 27.67 -21.27 -15.70
C MET A 17 27.00 -21.12 -17.07
N GLN A 18 25.64 -21.04 -17.07
CA GLN A 18 24.84 -21.04 -18.29
C GLN A 18 24.14 -19.70 -18.52
N GLU A 19 23.96 -18.91 -17.46
CA GLU A 19 23.15 -17.70 -17.49
C GLU A 19 23.69 -16.62 -16.58
N TRP A 20 23.14 -15.40 -16.76
CA TRP A 20 23.39 -14.26 -15.91
C TRP A 20 22.07 -13.76 -15.29
N ARG A 21 22.11 -13.36 -14.05
CA ARG A 21 20.94 -12.94 -13.28
C ARG A 21 20.96 -11.48 -12.90
N VAL A 22 19.78 -10.90 -12.67
CA VAL A 22 19.61 -9.52 -12.24
C VAL A 22 18.83 -9.47 -10.95
N TYR A 23 19.32 -8.66 -10.02
CA TYR A 23 18.64 -8.35 -8.77
C TYR A 23 18.49 -6.85 -8.62
N SER A 24 17.44 -6.39 -7.92
CA SER A 24 17.27 -4.98 -7.62
C SER A 24 16.85 -4.75 -6.17
N THR A 25 17.17 -3.54 -5.67
CA THR A 25 16.75 -3.10 -4.34
C THR A 25 16.51 -1.60 -4.30
N ASP A 26 15.56 -1.19 -3.48
CA ASP A 26 15.32 0.22 -3.15
C ASP A 26 15.89 0.60 -1.78
N ASP A 27 16.25 -0.39 -0.94
CA ASP A 27 16.61 -0.17 0.46
C ASP A 27 17.94 -0.82 0.88
N MET A 28 18.61 -1.53 -0.02
CA MET A 28 19.87 -2.27 0.16
C MET A 28 19.78 -3.55 1.01
N VAL A 29 18.62 -3.87 1.57
CA VAL A 29 18.44 -5.08 2.40
C VAL A 29 17.42 -6.05 1.82
N ASN A 30 16.37 -5.57 1.14
CA ASN A 30 15.41 -6.42 0.44
C ASN A 30 15.74 -6.41 -1.06
N TRP A 31 16.02 -7.58 -1.60
CA TRP A 31 16.44 -7.75 -3.00
C TRP A 31 15.42 -8.56 -3.77
N GLN A 32 14.94 -8.01 -4.88
CA GLN A 32 14.07 -8.72 -5.82
C GLN A 32 14.93 -9.45 -6.85
N ASP A 33 14.65 -10.73 -7.06
CA ASP A 33 15.23 -11.54 -8.14
C ASP A 33 14.41 -11.35 -9.43
N HIS A 34 15.06 -10.86 -10.49
CA HIS A 34 14.42 -10.70 -11.81
C HIS A 34 14.70 -11.88 -12.74
N GLY A 35 15.26 -12.96 -12.21
CA GLY A 35 15.60 -14.14 -12.99
C GLY A 35 16.79 -13.94 -13.92
N SER A 36 16.75 -14.67 -15.02
CA SER A 36 17.79 -14.70 -16.03
C SER A 36 17.33 -14.02 -17.33
N PRO A 37 17.53 -12.70 -17.48
CA PRO A 37 17.18 -12.02 -18.73
C PRO A 37 18.22 -12.20 -19.84
N LEU A 38 19.30 -12.92 -19.58
CA LEU A 38 20.39 -13.22 -20.53
C LEU A 38 21.02 -14.58 -20.22
N ALA A 39 21.17 -15.41 -21.23
CA ALA A 39 21.79 -16.73 -21.12
C ALA A 39 22.72 -17.02 -22.30
N LEU A 40 23.55 -18.07 -22.23
CA LEU A 40 24.46 -18.47 -23.32
C LEU A 40 23.69 -18.67 -24.64
N GLU A 41 22.49 -19.21 -24.61
CA GLU A 41 21.64 -19.41 -25.79
C GLU A 41 21.24 -18.12 -26.51
N SER A 42 21.31 -16.98 -25.84
CA SER A 42 21.10 -15.64 -26.42
C SER A 42 22.21 -15.28 -27.41
N PHE A 43 23.37 -15.97 -27.35
CA PHE A 43 24.54 -15.72 -28.21
C PHE A 43 24.77 -16.91 -29.14
N SER A 44 24.49 -16.74 -30.42
CA SER A 44 24.64 -17.82 -31.42
C SER A 44 26.05 -18.38 -31.51
N TRP A 45 27.06 -17.64 -31.06
CA TRP A 45 28.49 -17.96 -31.09
C TRP A 45 29.03 -18.61 -29.81
N ALA A 46 28.31 -18.47 -28.65
CA ALA A 46 28.72 -19.00 -27.36
C ALA A 46 28.17 -20.42 -27.12
N ASP A 47 28.86 -21.23 -26.32
CA ASP A 47 28.43 -22.59 -25.95
C ASP A 47 28.74 -22.98 -24.51
N ASP A 48 29.51 -22.18 -23.76
CA ASP A 48 29.91 -22.50 -22.39
C ASP A 48 30.39 -21.26 -21.64
N ARG A 49 30.44 -21.34 -20.31
CA ARG A 49 31.08 -20.37 -19.40
C ARG A 49 30.49 -18.96 -19.48
N ALA A 50 29.23 -18.82 -19.06
CA ALA A 50 28.60 -17.52 -18.82
C ALA A 50 29.23 -16.83 -17.59
N TRP A 51 30.50 -16.42 -17.73
CA TRP A 51 31.29 -15.92 -16.61
C TRP A 51 31.07 -14.43 -16.35
N ALA A 52 31.91 -13.80 -15.54
CA ALA A 52 31.75 -12.42 -15.09
C ALA A 52 31.45 -11.40 -16.20
N GLY A 53 30.67 -10.40 -15.87
CA GLY A 53 30.29 -9.33 -16.79
C GLY A 53 29.90 -8.06 -16.04
N GLN A 54 29.75 -6.96 -16.79
CA GLN A 54 29.29 -5.68 -16.22
C GLN A 54 28.33 -5.00 -17.17
N THR A 55 27.29 -4.39 -16.57
CA THR A 55 26.28 -3.59 -17.28
C THR A 55 26.51 -2.11 -17.05
N ILE A 56 26.30 -1.31 -18.09
CA ILE A 56 26.31 0.15 -18.02
C ILE A 56 25.17 0.75 -18.82
N GLU A 57 24.62 1.86 -18.34
CA GLU A 57 23.57 2.61 -19.04
C GLU A 57 24.19 3.70 -19.90
N ARG A 58 23.66 3.89 -21.11
CA ARG A 58 23.93 5.05 -21.97
C ARG A 58 22.74 5.39 -22.84
N ASP A 59 22.33 6.66 -22.78
CA ASP A 59 21.26 7.21 -23.62
C ASP A 59 19.91 6.39 -23.50
N GLY A 60 19.60 5.89 -22.30
CA GLY A 60 18.39 5.10 -22.00
C GLY A 60 18.45 3.64 -22.41
N LYS A 61 19.61 3.16 -22.85
CA LYS A 61 19.87 1.75 -23.17
C LYS A 61 20.88 1.15 -22.20
N PHE A 62 20.75 -0.14 -21.94
CA PHE A 62 21.62 -0.88 -21.04
C PHE A 62 22.47 -1.84 -21.86
N TYR A 63 23.78 -1.75 -21.70
CA TYR A 63 24.78 -2.55 -22.41
C TYR A 63 25.48 -3.48 -21.44
N TRP A 64 25.30 -4.77 -21.62
CA TRP A 64 25.87 -5.80 -20.76
C TRP A 64 27.03 -6.46 -21.49
N TYR A 65 28.24 -6.16 -21.05
CA TYR A 65 29.46 -6.81 -21.56
C TYR A 65 29.64 -8.09 -20.78
N ILE A 66 29.82 -9.20 -21.49
CA ILE A 66 29.95 -10.56 -20.94
C ILE A 66 31.19 -11.22 -21.48
N CYS A 67 31.65 -12.29 -20.83
CA CYS A 67 32.56 -13.24 -21.44
C CYS A 67 31.96 -14.63 -21.48
N ALA A 68 32.25 -15.34 -22.60
CA ALA A 68 31.82 -16.71 -22.79
C ALA A 68 32.80 -17.45 -23.70
N HIS A 69 32.77 -18.78 -23.65
CA HIS A 69 33.55 -19.58 -24.59
C HIS A 69 32.95 -19.48 -26.01
N SER A 70 33.78 -19.15 -26.97
CA SER A 70 33.41 -19.02 -28.38
C SER A 70 33.65 -20.31 -29.13
N LYS A 71 32.58 -20.91 -29.68
CA LYS A 71 32.69 -22.05 -30.60
C LYS A 71 33.26 -21.67 -31.96
N ILE A 72 33.46 -20.36 -32.25
CA ILE A 72 34.06 -19.89 -33.49
C ILE A 72 35.57 -19.94 -33.38
N SER A 73 36.18 -19.34 -32.34
CA SER A 73 37.62 -19.24 -32.15
C SER A 73 38.22 -20.34 -31.28
N GLY A 74 37.39 -21.05 -30.47
CA GLY A 74 37.82 -22.08 -29.52
C GLY A 74 38.48 -21.52 -28.25
N GLY A 75 38.36 -20.22 -27.98
CA GLY A 75 38.82 -19.55 -26.77
C GLY A 75 37.71 -18.75 -26.10
N MET A 76 38.06 -18.00 -25.07
CA MET A 76 37.15 -17.05 -24.46
C MET A 76 37.02 -15.80 -25.35
N ALA A 77 35.82 -15.22 -25.33
CA ALA A 77 35.47 -14.03 -26.11
C ALA A 77 34.67 -13.02 -25.28
N ILE A 78 34.79 -11.75 -25.66
CA ILE A 78 33.98 -10.67 -25.08
C ILE A 78 32.76 -10.42 -25.98
N GLY A 79 31.58 -10.52 -25.46
CA GLY A 79 30.31 -10.17 -26.10
C GLY A 79 29.68 -8.92 -25.51
N VAL A 80 28.66 -8.41 -26.18
CA VAL A 80 27.82 -7.31 -25.67
C VAL A 80 26.37 -7.60 -26.00
N ALA A 81 25.53 -7.59 -24.96
CA ALA A 81 24.07 -7.62 -25.08
C ALA A 81 23.50 -6.23 -24.80
N VAL A 82 22.35 -5.93 -25.41
CA VAL A 82 21.65 -4.64 -25.23
C VAL A 82 20.20 -4.87 -24.82
N GLY A 83 19.71 -4.03 -23.90
CA GLY A 83 18.32 -4.01 -23.43
C GLY A 83 17.80 -2.58 -23.32
N ASP A 84 16.48 -2.43 -23.37
CA ASP A 84 15.81 -1.13 -23.18
C ASP A 84 15.38 -0.92 -21.71
N SER A 85 15.62 -1.89 -20.83
CA SER A 85 15.33 -1.86 -19.39
C SER A 85 16.52 -2.46 -18.62
N PRO A 86 16.77 -2.01 -17.38
CA PRO A 86 17.82 -2.60 -16.54
C PRO A 86 17.58 -4.08 -16.22
N THR A 87 16.34 -4.55 -16.30
CA THR A 87 15.96 -5.95 -16.10
C THR A 87 15.76 -6.73 -17.40
N GLY A 88 16.13 -6.12 -18.53
CA GLY A 88 16.00 -6.75 -19.85
C GLY A 88 14.58 -6.64 -20.46
N PRO A 89 14.24 -7.51 -21.44
CA PRO A 89 15.13 -8.56 -21.96
C PRO A 89 16.37 -8.02 -22.65
N PHE A 90 17.48 -8.77 -22.55
CA PHE A 90 18.71 -8.46 -23.26
C PHE A 90 18.87 -9.37 -24.47
N HIS A 91 19.50 -8.88 -25.54
CA HIS A 91 19.80 -9.64 -26.75
C HIS A 91 21.20 -9.32 -27.27
N ASP A 92 21.82 -10.31 -27.93
CA ASP A 92 23.13 -10.14 -28.56
C ASP A 92 23.10 -8.99 -29.57
N ALA A 93 23.88 -7.93 -29.30
CA ALA A 93 23.88 -6.74 -30.14
C ALA A 93 24.49 -6.92 -31.51
N LEU A 94 25.33 -7.95 -31.71
CA LEU A 94 26.19 -8.11 -32.91
C LEU A 94 25.97 -9.42 -33.65
N GLY A 95 25.40 -10.46 -33.00
CA GLY A 95 25.37 -11.82 -33.55
C GLY A 95 26.72 -12.50 -33.66
N LYS A 96 27.77 -11.92 -33.06
CA LYS A 96 29.16 -12.38 -33.01
C LYS A 96 29.86 -11.73 -31.82
N PRO A 97 31.03 -12.25 -31.38
CA PRO A 97 31.80 -11.59 -30.35
C PRO A 97 32.14 -10.13 -30.71
N LEU A 98 32.18 -9.24 -29.72
CA LEU A 98 32.77 -7.91 -29.85
C LEU A 98 34.28 -8.03 -30.04
N PHE A 99 34.89 -8.98 -29.30
CA PHE A 99 36.32 -9.28 -29.43
C PHE A 99 36.59 -10.76 -29.17
N GLU A 100 37.41 -11.37 -30.04
CA GLU A 100 37.95 -12.73 -29.86
C GLU A 100 39.24 -12.91 -30.67
N ASN A 101 40.12 -13.81 -30.23
CA ASN A 101 41.34 -14.19 -30.97
C ASN A 101 41.79 -15.63 -30.71
N GLY A 102 40.93 -16.45 -30.05
CA GLY A 102 41.21 -17.84 -29.68
C GLY A 102 41.99 -18.01 -28.38
N SER A 103 42.33 -16.92 -27.67
CA SER A 103 42.98 -16.98 -26.35
C SER A 103 41.94 -17.22 -25.24
N TRP A 104 42.39 -17.84 -24.14
CA TRP A 104 41.62 -17.96 -22.90
C TRP A 104 41.71 -16.71 -22.02
N ASP A 105 42.55 -15.73 -22.38
CA ASP A 105 42.77 -14.53 -21.56
C ASP A 105 41.60 -13.53 -21.57
N HIS A 106 40.58 -13.74 -22.42
CA HIS A 106 39.50 -12.79 -22.65
C HIS A 106 38.30 -13.05 -21.74
N ILE A 107 38.46 -12.74 -20.44
CA ILE A 107 37.45 -12.89 -19.42
C ILE A 107 37.27 -11.60 -18.58
N ASP A 108 36.18 -11.50 -17.85
CA ASP A 108 35.87 -10.49 -16.81
C ASP A 108 35.87 -9.03 -17.31
N PRO A 109 35.01 -8.69 -18.26
CA PRO A 109 34.95 -7.32 -18.76
C PRO A 109 34.44 -6.32 -17.74
N THR A 110 35.09 -5.15 -17.66
CA THR A 110 34.65 -3.95 -16.95
C THR A 110 34.53 -2.79 -17.90
N VAL A 111 33.50 -1.96 -17.73
CA VAL A 111 33.22 -0.81 -18.59
C VAL A 111 32.98 0.45 -17.78
N MET A 112 33.52 1.57 -18.23
CA MET A 112 33.31 2.89 -17.63
C MET A 112 33.12 3.93 -18.74
N ILE A 113 32.19 4.86 -18.56
CA ILE A 113 32.04 6.07 -19.36
C ILE A 113 32.69 7.21 -18.57
N ASP A 114 33.70 7.85 -19.18
CA ASP A 114 34.43 8.94 -18.58
C ASP A 114 33.66 10.27 -18.66
N ASP A 115 34.11 11.29 -17.94
CA ASP A 115 33.48 12.63 -17.86
C ASP A 115 33.36 13.32 -19.24
N ASP A 116 34.24 12.99 -20.19
CA ASP A 116 34.19 13.48 -21.57
C ASP A 116 33.26 12.68 -22.48
N GLY A 117 32.61 11.64 -21.94
CA GLY A 117 31.71 10.74 -22.65
C GLY A 117 32.40 9.59 -23.38
N GLN A 118 33.74 9.46 -23.26
CA GLN A 118 34.47 8.33 -23.82
C GLN A 118 34.26 7.09 -22.97
N ALA A 119 33.83 5.98 -23.59
CA ALA A 119 33.71 4.70 -22.91
C ALA A 119 34.98 3.86 -23.09
N TRP A 120 35.40 3.24 -21.99
CA TRP A 120 36.55 2.34 -21.92
C TRP A 120 36.09 0.95 -21.48
N LEU A 121 36.52 -0.07 -22.19
CA LEU A 121 36.30 -1.48 -21.85
C LEU A 121 37.66 -2.09 -21.49
N MET A 122 37.75 -2.72 -20.29
CA MET A 122 38.95 -3.44 -19.84
C MET A 122 38.60 -4.86 -19.44
N TRP A 123 39.53 -5.82 -19.53
CA TRP A 123 39.29 -7.20 -19.16
C TRP A 123 40.58 -8.00 -19.12
N GLY A 124 40.51 -9.24 -18.60
CA GLY A 124 41.54 -10.25 -18.90
C GLY A 124 42.20 -10.90 -17.69
N ASN A 125 42.78 -12.07 -17.92
CA ASN A 125 43.58 -12.90 -17.02
C ASN A 125 44.73 -13.58 -17.74
N PRO A 126 45.99 -13.43 -17.35
CA PRO A 126 46.55 -12.54 -16.32
C PRO A 126 46.96 -11.17 -16.87
N GLN A 127 46.70 -10.90 -18.13
CA GLN A 127 47.00 -9.63 -18.78
C GLN A 127 45.75 -8.75 -18.83
N CYS A 128 45.84 -7.53 -18.32
CA CYS A 128 44.74 -6.57 -18.45
C CYS A 128 44.78 -5.91 -19.84
N TYR A 129 43.78 -6.16 -20.65
CA TYR A 129 43.53 -5.60 -21.97
C TYR A 129 42.60 -4.40 -21.88
N TYR A 130 42.60 -3.55 -22.93
CA TYR A 130 41.63 -2.47 -23.06
C TYR A 130 41.25 -2.18 -24.51
N LEU A 131 40.06 -1.65 -24.70
CA LEU A 131 39.56 -1.07 -25.93
C LEU A 131 38.89 0.29 -25.65
N LYS A 132 39.02 1.17 -26.63
CA LYS A 132 38.30 2.44 -26.68
C LYS A 132 37.00 2.20 -27.43
N LEU A 133 35.87 2.23 -26.73
CA LEU A 133 34.55 2.01 -27.34
C LEU A 133 34.08 3.23 -28.12
N ASN A 134 33.40 3.01 -29.22
CA ASN A 134 32.66 4.05 -29.93
C ASN A 134 31.41 4.46 -29.14
N ARG A 135 30.79 5.57 -29.54
CA ARG A 135 29.58 6.06 -28.87
C ARG A 135 28.40 5.09 -28.93
N ASP A 136 28.39 4.20 -29.94
CA ASP A 136 27.33 3.16 -30.08
C ASP A 136 27.39 2.05 -29.02
N MET A 137 28.50 2.00 -28.26
CA MET A 137 28.76 1.01 -27.21
C MET A 137 28.88 -0.43 -27.69
N ILE A 138 28.79 -0.70 -28.97
CA ILE A 138 28.83 -2.04 -29.58
C ILE A 138 29.98 -2.18 -30.64
N SER A 139 30.78 -1.18 -30.76
CA SER A 139 31.98 -1.16 -31.62
C SER A 139 33.14 -0.39 -30.95
N TYR A 140 34.36 -0.54 -31.47
CA TYR A 140 35.53 0.10 -30.87
C TYR A 140 36.45 0.73 -31.93
N GLU A 141 37.30 1.64 -31.46
CA GLU A 141 38.33 2.33 -32.28
C GLU A 141 39.72 1.81 -31.93
N GLY A 142 40.54 1.62 -32.95
CA GLY A 142 41.95 1.25 -32.79
C GLY A 142 42.22 -0.24 -32.65
N GLU A 143 43.41 -0.57 -32.13
CA GLU A 143 43.84 -1.94 -31.87
C GLU A 143 43.72 -2.30 -30.40
N LEU A 144 43.69 -3.62 -30.06
CA LEU A 144 43.74 -4.11 -28.71
C LEU A 144 44.95 -3.59 -27.94
N GLY A 145 44.73 -2.80 -26.93
CA GLY A 145 45.76 -2.34 -26.02
C GLY A 145 45.97 -3.27 -24.83
N ARG A 146 47.14 -3.11 -24.18
CA ARG A 146 47.52 -3.86 -22.97
C ARG A 146 48.08 -2.92 -21.94
N LEU A 147 47.66 -3.06 -20.71
CA LEU A 147 48.24 -2.33 -19.59
C LEU A 147 49.62 -2.93 -19.24
N PRO A 148 50.65 -2.12 -18.89
CA PRO A 148 51.92 -2.64 -18.43
C PRO A 148 51.80 -3.30 -17.06
N MET A 149 51.91 -4.63 -17.01
CA MET A 149 51.76 -5.43 -15.78
C MET A 149 53.08 -5.48 -15.00
N THR A 150 53.42 -4.41 -14.30
CA THR A 150 54.68 -4.26 -13.56
C THR A 150 54.43 -4.26 -12.04
N GLU A 151 55.49 -4.51 -11.25
CA GLU A 151 55.45 -4.41 -9.79
C GLU A 151 55.05 -3.01 -9.32
N GLU A 152 55.48 -1.96 -10.00
CA GLU A 152 55.10 -0.58 -9.67
C GLU A 152 53.61 -0.32 -9.93
N ALA A 153 53.07 -0.85 -11.02
CA ALA A 153 51.68 -0.64 -11.44
C ALA A 153 50.72 -1.48 -10.66
N PHE A 154 51.03 -2.76 -10.30
CA PHE A 154 50.07 -3.73 -9.78
C PHE A 154 50.61 -4.53 -8.59
N GLY A 155 51.65 -4.08 -7.89
CA GLY A 155 52.23 -4.74 -6.73
C GLY A 155 53.12 -5.95 -7.05
N GLY A 156 53.10 -6.44 -8.28
CA GLY A 156 53.93 -7.54 -8.80
C GLY A 156 53.70 -7.74 -10.30
N PRO A 157 54.66 -8.43 -10.97
CA PRO A 157 54.48 -8.82 -12.36
C PRO A 157 53.42 -9.91 -12.49
N MET A 158 53.03 -10.26 -13.75
CA MET A 158 52.14 -11.40 -13.97
C MET A 158 52.69 -12.66 -13.28
N MET A 159 51.80 -13.51 -12.72
CA MET A 159 52.21 -14.68 -11.92
C MET A 159 53.22 -15.56 -12.65
N LYS A 160 53.02 -15.79 -13.97
CA LYS A 160 53.96 -16.57 -14.80
C LYS A 160 55.33 -15.96 -14.99
N GLU A 161 55.46 -14.65 -14.71
CA GLU A 161 56.73 -13.90 -14.88
C GLU A 161 57.45 -13.63 -13.54
N ARG A 162 56.90 -14.13 -12.42
CA ARG A 162 57.50 -13.95 -11.11
C ARG A 162 58.87 -14.65 -11.04
N GLU A 163 59.84 -13.95 -10.49
CA GLU A 163 61.13 -14.49 -10.22
C GLU A 163 61.09 -15.52 -9.07
N HIS A 164 61.68 -16.67 -9.32
CA HIS A 164 61.74 -17.73 -8.29
C HIS A 164 62.50 -17.26 -7.03
N GLY A 165 61.87 -17.41 -5.87
CA GLY A 165 62.45 -17.02 -4.56
C GLY A 165 62.27 -15.54 -4.19
N LYS A 166 61.69 -14.71 -5.05
CA LYS A 166 61.32 -13.31 -4.76
C LYS A 166 59.89 -13.27 -4.21
N THR A 167 59.66 -12.55 -3.11
CA THR A 167 58.34 -12.29 -2.58
C THR A 167 57.82 -11.00 -3.17
N TYR A 168 56.63 -11.08 -3.77
CA TYR A 168 55.90 -9.92 -4.26
C TYR A 168 54.78 -9.60 -3.31
N LYS A 169 54.48 -8.32 -3.13
CA LYS A 169 53.46 -7.85 -2.26
C LYS A 169 52.06 -8.17 -2.81
N ASP A 170 51.91 -8.11 -4.10
CA ASP A 170 50.67 -8.31 -4.82
C ASP A 170 50.92 -8.66 -6.28
N SER A 171 49.90 -9.00 -7.03
CA SER A 171 49.89 -9.13 -8.48
C SER A 171 48.47 -9.15 -8.97
N TYR A 172 48.18 -8.46 -10.05
CA TYR A 172 46.94 -8.60 -10.79
C TYR A 172 46.76 -10.06 -11.26
N VAL A 173 45.56 -10.60 -11.08
CA VAL A 173 45.16 -11.91 -11.56
C VAL A 173 44.06 -11.78 -12.61
N GLU A 174 42.89 -11.24 -12.20
CA GLU A 174 41.68 -11.13 -13.02
C GLU A 174 40.67 -10.15 -12.43
N GLY A 175 39.42 -10.16 -12.91
CA GLY A 175 38.28 -9.44 -12.36
C GLY A 175 38.50 -7.93 -12.21
N PRO A 176 38.94 -7.21 -13.24
CA PRO A 176 39.14 -5.78 -13.13
C PRO A 176 37.82 -5.04 -12.95
N TRP A 177 37.83 -3.99 -12.12
CA TRP A 177 36.71 -3.06 -11.97
C TRP A 177 37.23 -1.62 -12.08
N LEU A 178 36.93 -0.96 -13.22
CA LEU A 178 37.39 0.39 -13.52
C LEU A 178 36.37 1.41 -12.97
N THR A 179 36.86 2.35 -12.17
CA THR A 179 36.06 3.47 -11.64
C THR A 179 36.88 4.75 -11.57
N LYS A 180 36.22 5.89 -11.30
CA LYS A 180 36.88 7.20 -11.16
C LYS A 180 36.30 7.93 -9.95
N ARG A 181 37.20 8.49 -9.12
CA ARG A 181 36.82 9.31 -7.98
C ARG A 181 37.73 10.50 -7.81
N ASN A 182 37.13 11.68 -7.60
CA ASN A 182 37.86 12.94 -7.43
C ASN A 182 38.90 13.21 -8.57
N GLY A 183 38.59 12.79 -9.81
CA GLY A 183 39.46 12.94 -10.96
C GLY A 183 40.58 11.88 -11.04
N VAL A 184 40.69 10.94 -10.12
CA VAL A 184 41.65 9.84 -10.10
C VAL A 184 40.96 8.55 -10.57
N TYR A 185 41.56 7.88 -11.55
CA TYR A 185 41.10 6.55 -11.99
C TYR A 185 41.57 5.50 -10.99
N GLN A 186 40.71 4.57 -10.71
CA GLN A 186 40.94 3.45 -9.79
C GLN A 186 40.57 2.15 -10.51
N LEU A 187 41.50 1.23 -10.60
CA LEU A 187 41.30 -0.12 -11.12
C LEU A 187 41.43 -1.09 -9.95
N LEU A 188 40.31 -1.68 -9.56
CA LEU A 188 40.26 -2.73 -8.55
C LEU A 188 40.39 -4.07 -9.27
N TYR A 189 40.93 -5.08 -8.60
CA TYR A 189 41.16 -6.38 -9.21
C TYR A 189 41.36 -7.48 -8.18
N ALA A 190 41.04 -8.72 -8.58
CA ALA A 190 41.47 -9.92 -7.88
C ALA A 190 43.00 -10.06 -7.96
N ALA A 191 43.64 -10.33 -6.83
CA ALA A 191 45.09 -10.24 -6.68
C ALA A 191 45.70 -11.42 -5.95
N GLY A 192 47.00 -11.60 -6.08
CA GLY A 192 47.84 -12.51 -5.29
C GLY A 192 47.91 -13.94 -5.83
N GLY A 193 46.85 -14.45 -6.37
CA GLY A 193 46.73 -15.84 -6.86
C GLY A 193 45.58 -16.56 -6.10
N VAL A 194 45.45 -17.84 -6.21
CA VAL A 194 44.38 -18.62 -5.55
C VAL A 194 44.86 -19.12 -4.20
N PRO A 195 44.18 -18.77 -3.06
CA PRO A 195 42.97 -17.92 -2.96
C PRO A 195 43.27 -16.44 -3.20
N GLU A 196 42.26 -15.75 -3.73
CA GLU A 196 42.34 -14.36 -4.14
C GLU A 196 41.94 -13.39 -3.02
N HIS A 197 42.52 -12.19 -3.08
CA HIS A 197 42.12 -11.02 -2.31
C HIS A 197 41.89 -9.84 -3.26
N ILE A 198 41.42 -8.71 -2.80
CA ILE A 198 41.14 -7.55 -3.65
C ILE A 198 42.13 -6.43 -3.38
N SER A 199 42.84 -6.04 -4.44
CA SER A 199 43.74 -4.88 -4.46
C SER A 199 43.31 -3.84 -5.47
N TYR A 200 43.94 -2.68 -5.48
CA TYR A 200 43.69 -1.64 -6.47
C TYR A 200 44.90 -0.85 -6.80
N SER A 201 44.88 -0.25 -7.97
CA SER A 201 45.84 0.71 -8.49
C SER A 201 45.16 2.01 -8.90
N THR A 202 45.91 3.11 -8.90
CA THR A 202 45.41 4.43 -9.26
C THR A 202 46.19 5.00 -10.43
N ALA A 203 45.54 5.87 -11.19
CA ALA A 203 46.18 6.54 -12.33
C ALA A 203 45.56 7.91 -12.63
N PRO A 204 46.30 8.84 -13.31
CA PRO A 204 45.75 10.13 -13.77
C PRO A 204 44.94 10.00 -15.08
N SER A 205 45.00 8.86 -15.75
CA SER A 205 44.23 8.56 -16.96
C SER A 205 43.84 7.07 -17.01
N PRO A 206 42.82 6.66 -17.78
CA PRO A 206 42.45 5.25 -17.89
C PRO A 206 43.55 4.35 -18.46
N LEU A 207 44.51 4.92 -19.18
CA LEU A 207 45.66 4.20 -19.75
C LEU A 207 46.93 4.31 -18.88
N GLY A 208 46.85 4.94 -17.72
CA GLY A 208 47.98 5.09 -16.80
C GLY A 208 48.64 6.44 -16.85
N PRO A 209 49.90 6.53 -16.32
CA PRO A 209 50.66 5.44 -15.72
C PRO A 209 49.99 4.96 -14.43
N TRP A 210 49.76 3.66 -14.30
CA TRP A 210 49.16 3.02 -13.12
C TRP A 210 50.19 2.87 -12.02
N LYS A 211 49.73 3.00 -10.78
CA LYS A 211 50.50 2.87 -9.58
C LYS A 211 49.74 2.05 -8.55
N TYR A 212 50.33 1.00 -8.06
CA TYR A 212 49.77 0.20 -6.96
C TYR A 212 49.46 1.07 -5.75
N ALA A 213 48.22 0.99 -5.26
CA ALA A 213 47.71 1.82 -4.18
C ALA A 213 47.48 1.07 -2.88
N GLY A 214 47.31 -0.25 -2.94
CA GLY A 214 47.18 -1.11 -1.78
C GLY A 214 46.10 -2.16 -1.90
N GLU A 215 45.90 -2.85 -0.82
CA GLU A 215 44.88 -3.91 -0.62
C GLU A 215 43.61 -3.30 -0.05
N ILE A 216 42.46 -3.64 -0.65
CA ILE A 216 41.12 -3.20 -0.18
C ILE A 216 40.52 -4.26 0.75
N MET A 217 40.38 -5.49 0.27
CA MET A 217 39.92 -6.63 1.04
C MET A 217 41.02 -7.65 1.15
N PRO A 218 41.65 -7.81 2.32
CA PRO A 218 42.70 -8.77 2.51
C PRO A 218 42.18 -10.20 2.40
N LEU A 219 43.08 -11.14 2.25
CA LEU A 219 42.76 -12.56 2.30
C LEU A 219 42.04 -12.89 3.60
N CYS A 220 40.78 -13.29 3.49
CA CYS A 220 39.92 -13.60 4.62
C CYS A 220 39.06 -14.84 4.32
N ASP A 221 38.49 -15.42 5.36
CA ASP A 221 37.66 -16.61 5.22
C ASP A 221 36.29 -16.26 4.62
N THR A 222 36.22 -16.29 3.31
CA THR A 222 34.96 -16.15 2.55
C THR A 222 34.39 -17.49 2.12
N ASN A 223 35.05 -18.61 2.43
CA ASN A 223 34.74 -19.94 1.89
C ASN A 223 34.74 -20.02 0.37
N SER A 224 35.40 -19.08 -0.31
CA SER A 224 35.63 -19.06 -1.75
C SER A 224 37.12 -18.86 -2.01
N PHE A 225 37.66 -19.47 -3.07
CA PHE A 225 39.06 -19.29 -3.46
C PHE A 225 39.25 -18.25 -4.56
N THR A 226 38.18 -17.79 -5.19
CA THR A 226 38.18 -16.61 -6.07
C THR A 226 37.45 -15.47 -5.39
N ASN A 227 37.72 -14.22 -5.78
CA ASN A 227 37.03 -13.05 -5.28
C ASN A 227 37.05 -11.91 -6.30
N HIS A 228 35.87 -11.56 -6.83
CA HIS A 228 35.67 -10.38 -7.69
C HIS A 228 34.90 -9.30 -6.94
N CYS A 229 35.13 -8.06 -7.29
CA CYS A 229 34.48 -6.93 -6.63
C CYS A 229 33.70 -6.04 -7.61
N GLY A 230 32.72 -5.34 -7.05
CA GLY A 230 32.05 -4.21 -7.67
C GLY A 230 31.86 -3.07 -6.67
N VAL A 231 31.91 -1.84 -7.12
CA VAL A 231 31.72 -0.67 -6.26
C VAL A 231 30.64 0.22 -6.83
N ALA A 232 29.74 0.70 -5.97
CA ALA A 232 28.69 1.63 -6.35
C ALA A 232 28.34 2.60 -5.23
N ASP A 233 27.99 3.84 -5.59
CA ASP A 233 27.37 4.79 -4.68
C ASP A 233 25.85 4.74 -4.84
N TYR A 234 25.11 4.69 -3.73
CA TYR A 234 23.64 4.66 -3.73
C TYR A 234 23.09 5.43 -2.53
N LYS A 235 22.15 6.37 -2.77
CA LYS A 235 21.51 7.21 -1.74
C LYS A 235 22.47 7.86 -0.76
N GLY A 236 23.66 8.27 -1.25
CA GLY A 236 24.68 8.95 -0.45
C GLY A 236 25.62 8.03 0.35
N HIS A 237 25.55 6.74 0.14
CA HIS A 237 26.38 5.71 0.74
C HIS A 237 27.22 5.02 -0.33
N SER A 238 28.41 4.48 0.04
CA SER A 238 29.26 3.72 -0.85
C SER A 238 29.28 2.25 -0.45
N TYR A 239 29.14 1.36 -1.44
CA TYR A 239 28.99 -0.07 -1.24
C TYR A 239 30.06 -0.83 -2.03
N PHE A 240 30.58 -1.86 -1.38
CA PHE A 240 31.56 -2.78 -1.92
C PHE A 240 30.95 -4.16 -2.01
N PHE A 241 30.71 -4.65 -3.23
CA PHE A 241 30.18 -5.97 -3.50
C PHE A 241 31.33 -6.95 -3.72
N TYR A 242 31.17 -8.16 -3.22
CA TYR A 242 32.14 -9.25 -3.41
C TYR A 242 31.38 -10.58 -3.35
N HIS A 243 32.05 -11.70 -3.56
CA HIS A 243 31.40 -12.99 -3.45
C HIS A 243 31.96 -13.87 -2.32
N THR A 244 31.13 -14.77 -1.84
CA THR A 244 31.42 -15.68 -0.73
C THR A 244 30.81 -17.05 -1.02
N GLY A 245 31.37 -18.10 -0.44
CA GLY A 245 30.79 -19.45 -0.46
C GLY A 245 30.15 -19.86 0.89
N LYS A 246 29.70 -18.89 1.72
CA LYS A 246 29.22 -19.17 3.09
C LYS A 246 27.79 -19.65 3.18
N LEU A 247 26.97 -19.60 2.12
CA LEU A 247 25.65 -20.20 2.14
C LEU A 247 25.72 -21.72 2.33
N PRO A 248 24.69 -22.36 2.90
CA PRO A 248 24.65 -23.82 3.02
C PRO A 248 24.86 -24.49 1.66
N GLN A 249 25.79 -25.44 1.59
CA GLN A 249 26.28 -26.10 0.36
C GLN A 249 27.12 -25.21 -0.57
N GLY A 250 27.39 -23.96 -0.17
CA GLY A 250 28.27 -23.06 -0.92
C GLY A 250 29.76 -23.45 -0.82
N GLY A 251 30.56 -22.81 -1.64
CA GLY A 251 32.02 -23.04 -1.75
C GLY A 251 32.59 -22.31 -2.94
N GLY A 252 33.76 -22.76 -3.42
CA GLY A 252 34.44 -22.10 -4.55
C GLY A 252 33.70 -22.18 -5.88
N PHE A 253 32.83 -23.17 -6.07
CA PHE A 253 31.97 -23.36 -7.27
C PHE A 253 30.48 -23.20 -6.97
N GLY A 254 30.12 -22.72 -5.77
CA GLY A 254 28.77 -22.37 -5.34
C GLY A 254 28.84 -21.06 -4.56
N ARG A 255 29.09 -19.98 -5.27
CA ARG A 255 29.33 -18.63 -4.71
C ARG A 255 28.01 -17.87 -4.54
N SER A 256 28.04 -16.86 -3.70
CA SER A 256 26.94 -15.93 -3.44
C SER A 256 27.48 -14.52 -3.32
N VAL A 257 26.69 -13.53 -3.73
CA VAL A 257 27.05 -12.11 -3.60
C VAL A 257 26.90 -11.66 -2.16
N ALA A 258 27.86 -10.91 -1.68
CA ALA A 258 27.84 -10.19 -0.42
C ALA A 258 28.15 -8.71 -0.64
N VAL A 259 27.79 -7.86 0.33
CA VAL A 259 27.98 -6.42 0.25
C VAL A 259 28.34 -5.81 1.60
N GLU A 260 29.31 -4.87 1.61
CA GLU A 260 29.69 -4.06 2.77
C GLU A 260 29.48 -2.57 2.46
N GLU A 261 28.96 -1.81 3.42
CA GLU A 261 28.98 -0.35 3.36
C GLU A 261 30.35 0.16 3.83
N PHE A 262 30.90 1.12 3.13
CA PHE A 262 32.19 1.73 3.51
C PHE A 262 32.19 3.24 3.27
N LYS A 263 33.20 3.91 3.82
CA LYS A 263 33.46 5.33 3.56
C LYS A 263 34.89 5.48 3.03
N TYR A 264 35.03 6.15 1.88
CA TYR A 264 36.34 6.51 1.39
C TYR A 264 37.12 7.37 2.40
N ASN A 265 38.44 7.21 2.40
CA ASN A 265 39.32 8.10 3.14
C ASN A 265 39.18 9.56 2.59
N ALA A 266 39.65 10.55 3.34
CA ALA A 266 39.56 11.97 2.97
C ALA A 266 40.23 12.30 1.61
N ASP A 267 41.23 11.54 1.21
CA ASP A 267 41.95 11.66 -0.06
C ASP A 267 41.28 10.90 -1.21
N GLY A 268 40.16 10.21 -0.96
CA GLY A 268 39.43 9.41 -1.94
C GLY A 268 39.96 7.99 -2.13
N SER A 269 40.94 7.56 -1.31
CA SER A 269 41.42 6.17 -1.27
C SER A 269 40.47 5.24 -0.57
N PHE A 270 40.59 3.93 -0.82
CA PHE A 270 39.81 2.90 -0.13
C PHE A 270 40.38 2.64 1.27
N PRO A 271 39.49 2.46 2.29
CA PRO A 271 39.91 1.82 3.55
C PRO A 271 40.07 0.31 3.34
N THR A 272 40.64 -0.37 4.31
CA THR A 272 40.52 -1.83 4.37
C THR A 272 39.08 -2.21 4.71
N ILE A 273 38.48 -3.12 3.91
CA ILE A 273 37.11 -3.62 4.04
C ILE A 273 37.18 -5.09 4.47
N MET A 274 36.51 -5.42 5.55
CA MET A 274 36.42 -6.79 6.06
C MET A 274 34.98 -7.30 5.95
N PRO A 275 34.77 -8.56 5.54
CA PRO A 275 33.46 -9.17 5.57
C PRO A 275 32.84 -9.14 6.97
N THR A 276 31.55 -8.79 7.04
CA THR A 276 30.78 -8.81 8.28
C THR A 276 29.65 -9.85 8.21
N ASP A 277 29.13 -10.25 9.39
CA ASP A 277 27.97 -11.14 9.48
C ASP A 277 26.65 -10.34 9.65
N GLU A 278 26.74 -9.06 10.03
CA GLU A 278 25.57 -8.18 10.23
C GLU A 278 24.96 -7.66 8.92
N GLY A 279 25.77 -7.56 7.87
CA GLY A 279 25.36 -6.96 6.60
C GLY A 279 25.20 -5.44 6.66
N VAL A 280 24.61 -4.88 5.62
CA VAL A 280 24.40 -3.43 5.49
C VAL A 280 23.12 -2.97 6.18
N LYS A 281 23.08 -1.68 6.56
CA LYS A 281 21.88 -1.09 7.12
C LYS A 281 20.91 -0.67 6.02
N PRO A 282 19.59 -0.73 6.27
CA PRO A 282 18.62 -0.26 5.30
C PRO A 282 18.73 1.26 5.06
N VAL A 283 18.66 1.67 3.79
CA VAL A 283 18.60 3.09 3.37
C VAL A 283 17.20 3.48 2.89
N GLY A 284 16.23 2.67 3.18
CA GLY A 284 14.80 2.81 2.89
C GLY A 284 14.02 1.75 3.62
N SER A 285 12.75 1.62 3.32
CA SER A 285 11.87 0.59 3.88
C SER A 285 11.01 -0.05 2.79
N LEU A 286 10.66 -1.32 2.97
CA LEU A 286 9.74 -2.02 2.08
C LEU A 286 8.31 -1.66 2.42
N ASN A 287 7.53 -1.26 1.41
CA ASN A 287 6.12 -0.94 1.54
C ASN A 287 5.26 -2.21 1.34
N PRO A 288 4.63 -2.77 2.40
CA PRO A 288 3.81 -3.98 2.30
C PRO A 288 2.43 -3.75 1.66
N TYR A 289 2.03 -2.49 1.47
CA TYR A 289 0.72 -2.10 0.92
C TYR A 289 0.73 -1.97 -0.62
N ARG A 290 1.77 -2.47 -1.24
CA ARG A 290 1.89 -2.66 -2.68
C ARG A 290 2.16 -4.13 -2.94
N LYS A 291 1.86 -4.57 -4.16
CA LYS A 291 2.28 -5.89 -4.60
C LYS A 291 3.79 -6.03 -4.40
N VAL A 292 4.19 -7.03 -3.63
CA VAL A 292 5.58 -7.44 -3.42
C VAL A 292 5.74 -8.81 -4.05
N GLU A 293 6.64 -8.92 -5.01
CA GLU A 293 6.96 -10.21 -5.62
C GLU A 293 7.58 -11.13 -4.56
N ALA A 294 7.21 -12.41 -4.56
CA ALA A 294 7.59 -13.34 -3.49
C ALA A 294 9.10 -13.58 -3.43
N GLU A 295 9.78 -13.43 -4.56
CA GLU A 295 11.24 -13.51 -4.68
C GLU A 295 11.96 -12.23 -4.20
N THR A 296 11.22 -11.23 -3.68
CA THR A 296 11.81 -10.11 -2.94
C THR A 296 12.09 -10.55 -1.51
N MET A 297 13.35 -10.55 -1.10
CA MET A 297 13.74 -11.02 0.21
C MET A 297 15.06 -10.41 0.72
N ALA A 298 15.18 -10.28 2.02
CA ALA A 298 16.44 -9.97 2.68
C ALA A 298 17.25 -11.24 2.97
N PHE A 299 16.56 -12.33 3.25
CA PHE A 299 17.14 -13.65 3.45
C PHE A 299 16.07 -14.72 3.25
N SER A 300 16.50 -15.93 2.92
CA SER A 300 15.61 -17.09 2.80
C SER A 300 16.27 -18.37 3.28
N LYS A 301 15.44 -19.36 3.53
CA LYS A 301 15.92 -20.71 3.85
C LYS A 301 15.14 -21.74 3.07
N GLY A 302 15.87 -22.60 2.35
CA GLY A 302 15.35 -23.78 1.69
C GLY A 302 14.58 -23.53 0.39
N LEU A 303 14.58 -22.30 -0.12
CA LEU A 303 13.78 -21.90 -1.28
C LEU A 303 14.61 -21.89 -2.56
N LYS A 304 13.93 -22.02 -3.68
CA LYS A 304 14.44 -21.81 -5.04
C LYS A 304 13.53 -20.82 -5.77
N THR A 305 14.02 -20.25 -6.86
CA THR A 305 13.21 -19.48 -7.81
C THR A 305 13.20 -20.15 -9.17
N GLU A 306 12.08 -20.06 -9.84
CA GLU A 306 11.87 -20.44 -11.24
C GLU A 306 11.16 -19.30 -11.95
N GLN A 307 11.11 -19.32 -13.28
CA GLN A 307 10.41 -18.31 -14.07
C GLN A 307 9.57 -18.97 -15.17
N ASN A 308 8.46 -18.31 -15.52
CA ASN A 308 7.66 -18.67 -16.68
C ASN A 308 7.04 -17.42 -17.33
N ASP A 309 6.43 -17.60 -18.52
CA ASP A 309 5.86 -16.48 -19.29
C ASP A 309 4.59 -15.88 -18.66
N GLU A 310 3.89 -16.58 -17.76
CA GLU A 310 2.62 -16.12 -17.18
C GLU A 310 2.84 -15.15 -16.01
N VAL A 311 3.79 -15.48 -15.13
CA VAL A 311 3.97 -14.76 -13.85
C VAL A 311 5.36 -14.12 -13.69
N GLY A 312 6.30 -14.44 -14.58
CA GLY A 312 7.69 -14.06 -14.41
C GLY A 312 8.40 -14.98 -13.42
N VAL A 313 9.20 -14.42 -12.52
CA VAL A 313 9.88 -15.16 -11.47
C VAL A 313 8.91 -15.48 -10.34
N TYR A 314 9.03 -16.63 -9.72
CA TYR A 314 8.26 -17.05 -8.55
C TYR A 314 9.08 -17.96 -7.63
N VAL A 315 8.70 -17.97 -6.36
CA VAL A 315 9.34 -18.85 -5.36
C VAL A 315 8.76 -20.26 -5.46
N THR A 316 9.66 -21.23 -5.46
CA THR A 316 9.35 -22.65 -5.59
C THR A 316 10.18 -23.49 -4.63
N ASP A 317 10.05 -24.81 -4.70
CA ASP A 317 10.72 -25.78 -3.82
C ASP A 317 10.50 -25.52 -2.34
N ILE A 318 9.35 -24.97 -2.00
CA ILE A 318 8.94 -24.60 -0.64
C ILE A 318 8.63 -25.86 0.17
N HIS A 319 9.32 -26.05 1.30
CA HIS A 319 9.10 -27.17 2.21
C HIS A 319 8.71 -26.71 3.62
N ASN A 320 8.30 -27.67 4.45
CA ASN A 320 7.90 -27.37 5.82
C ASN A 320 9.07 -26.85 6.66
N GLY A 321 8.97 -25.63 7.15
CA GLY A 321 9.97 -24.95 7.98
C GLY A 321 10.87 -23.98 7.20
N ASP A 322 10.69 -23.88 5.90
CA ASP A 322 11.34 -22.85 5.08
C ASP A 322 10.71 -21.49 5.34
N TYR A 323 11.40 -20.42 4.98
CA TYR A 323 10.91 -19.07 5.21
C TYR A 323 11.54 -18.03 4.27
N ILE A 324 10.83 -16.93 4.09
CA ILE A 324 11.33 -15.67 3.55
C ILE A 324 11.43 -14.68 4.72
N LYS A 325 12.56 -13.97 4.80
CA LYS A 325 12.74 -12.80 5.67
C LYS A 325 12.73 -11.53 4.83
N LEU A 326 11.96 -10.54 5.25
CA LEU A 326 12.01 -9.17 4.76
C LEU A 326 12.41 -8.26 5.92
N GLN A 327 13.32 -7.30 5.67
CA GLN A 327 13.81 -6.39 6.69
C GLN A 327 13.17 -5.01 6.55
N ASN A 328 13.02 -4.34 7.69
CA ASN A 328 12.56 -2.94 7.74
C ASN A 328 11.29 -2.68 6.93
N VAL A 329 10.29 -3.56 7.09
CA VAL A 329 8.97 -3.40 6.46
C VAL A 329 8.23 -2.26 7.14
N ALA A 330 7.80 -1.27 6.36
CA ALA A 330 7.12 -0.07 6.86
C ALA A 330 5.62 -0.32 7.03
N PHE A 331 5.18 -0.49 8.26
CA PHE A 331 3.74 -0.53 8.57
C PHE A 331 3.13 0.86 8.73
N ASP A 332 3.95 1.92 8.93
CA ASP A 332 3.60 3.34 8.90
C ASP A 332 2.43 3.73 9.81
N ASN A 333 2.31 3.06 10.96
CA ASN A 333 1.13 3.15 11.83
C ASN A 333 -0.19 2.78 11.15
N LYS A 334 -0.14 2.19 9.95
CA LYS A 334 -1.29 1.62 9.26
C LYS A 334 -1.39 0.16 9.65
N TYR A 335 -2.55 -0.24 10.14
CA TYR A 335 -2.78 -1.65 10.50
C TYR A 335 -3.24 -2.41 9.27
N PRO A 336 -2.39 -3.29 8.67
CA PRO A 336 -2.89 -4.16 7.63
C PRO A 336 -3.96 -5.08 8.22
N ARG A 337 -5.12 -5.12 7.57
CA ARG A 337 -6.24 -5.97 7.99
C ARG A 337 -6.22 -7.32 7.30
N THR A 338 -5.65 -7.37 6.11
CA THR A 338 -5.56 -8.59 5.33
C THR A 338 -4.15 -8.80 4.79
N PHE A 339 -3.81 -10.08 4.59
CA PHE A 339 -2.67 -10.53 3.80
C PHE A 339 -3.18 -11.35 2.64
N THR A 340 -2.82 -10.95 1.43
CA THR A 340 -3.21 -11.60 0.18
C THR A 340 -1.97 -12.18 -0.48
N ALA A 341 -2.07 -13.38 -1.00
CA ALA A 341 -1.00 -14.06 -1.73
C ALA A 341 -1.51 -14.74 -2.99
N ARG A 342 -0.70 -14.74 -4.06
CA ARG A 342 -0.95 -15.51 -5.27
C ARG A 342 -0.09 -16.77 -5.24
N VAL A 343 -0.71 -17.92 -5.29
CA VAL A 343 -0.08 -19.22 -5.07
C VAL A 343 -0.57 -20.26 -6.08
N ALA A 344 0.23 -21.30 -6.33
CA ALA A 344 -0.17 -22.45 -7.13
C ALA A 344 0.27 -23.76 -6.44
N CYS A 345 -0.60 -24.77 -6.42
CA CYS A 345 -0.33 -26.02 -5.75
C CYS A 345 -0.91 -27.24 -6.49
N GLY A 346 -0.02 -28.15 -6.87
CA GLY A 346 -0.40 -29.43 -7.51
C GLY A 346 -0.81 -30.54 -6.53
N LEU A 347 -0.69 -30.30 -5.20
CA LEU A 347 -0.97 -31.26 -4.14
C LEU A 347 -2.02 -30.73 -3.17
N ARG A 348 -1.80 -30.90 -1.86
CA ARG A 348 -2.74 -30.51 -0.80
C ARG A 348 -2.51 -29.08 -0.26
N GLY A 349 -1.43 -28.42 -0.68
CA GLY A 349 -1.05 -27.11 -0.17
C GLY A 349 -0.34 -27.15 1.17
N GLY A 350 -0.41 -26.02 1.86
CA GLY A 350 0.24 -25.77 3.15
C GLY A 350 -0.27 -24.48 3.78
N GLN A 351 0.58 -23.84 4.54
CA GLN A 351 0.27 -22.58 5.23
C GLN A 351 1.42 -21.58 5.08
N ILE A 352 1.09 -20.30 5.06
CA ILE A 352 2.02 -19.20 5.24
C ILE A 352 1.69 -18.56 6.59
N GLU A 353 2.60 -18.66 7.57
CA GLU A 353 2.51 -17.94 8.83
C GLU A 353 3.19 -16.58 8.66
N ILE A 354 2.46 -15.50 8.91
CA ILE A 354 2.94 -14.11 8.83
C ILE A 354 3.43 -13.71 10.22
N ARG A 355 4.76 -13.56 10.41
CA ARG A 355 5.37 -13.35 11.72
C ARG A 355 6.25 -12.11 11.75
N LEU A 356 6.31 -11.45 12.92
CA LEU A 356 7.16 -10.27 13.16
C LEU A 356 8.48 -10.68 13.80
N ASP A 357 9.56 -10.02 13.38
CA ASP A 357 10.91 -9.98 13.96
C ASP A 357 11.67 -11.31 14.02
N SER A 358 11.01 -12.45 13.95
CA SER A 358 11.67 -13.75 13.91
C SER A 358 10.73 -14.87 13.45
N ILE A 359 11.29 -16.02 13.06
CA ILE A 359 10.53 -17.23 12.70
C ILE A 359 9.65 -17.77 13.85
N GLY A 360 9.94 -17.45 15.09
CA GLY A 360 9.15 -17.74 16.28
C GLY A 360 8.43 -16.53 16.84
N GLY A 361 8.50 -15.39 16.17
CA GLY A 361 7.92 -14.14 16.59
C GLY A 361 6.39 -14.13 16.57
N LYS A 362 5.80 -13.00 16.93
CA LYS A 362 4.34 -12.82 16.96
C LYS A 362 3.72 -13.11 15.61
N CYS A 363 2.75 -14.03 15.58
CA CYS A 363 2.04 -14.39 14.36
C CYS A 363 0.85 -13.45 14.15
N LEU A 364 0.87 -12.71 13.04
CA LEU A 364 -0.21 -11.81 12.65
C LEU A 364 -1.37 -12.55 11.97
N GLY A 365 -1.08 -13.70 11.36
CA GLY A 365 -2.09 -14.47 10.64
C GLY A 365 -1.50 -15.73 10.03
N VAL A 366 -2.40 -16.63 9.60
CA VAL A 366 -2.03 -17.89 8.93
C VAL A 366 -2.86 -18.03 7.67
N LEU A 367 -2.24 -17.86 6.50
CA LEU A 367 -2.88 -18.09 5.22
C LEU A 367 -2.86 -19.59 4.91
N ASN A 368 -4.02 -20.21 4.74
CA ASN A 368 -4.14 -21.59 4.31
C ASN A 368 -4.12 -21.68 2.79
N VAL A 369 -3.11 -22.32 2.24
CA VAL A 369 -2.97 -22.57 0.79
C VAL A 369 -3.60 -23.92 0.45
N PRO A 370 -4.69 -23.97 -0.33
CA PRO A 370 -5.30 -25.22 -0.77
C PRO A 370 -4.58 -25.79 -1.97
N GLY A 371 -4.95 -27.01 -2.39
CA GLY A 371 -4.60 -27.51 -3.73
C GLY A 371 -5.35 -26.72 -4.78
N THR A 372 -4.62 -26.12 -5.72
CA THR A 372 -5.21 -25.29 -6.80
C THR A 372 -5.41 -26.06 -8.11
N GLY A 373 -5.04 -27.37 -8.12
CA GLY A 373 -5.20 -28.24 -9.27
C GLY A 373 -4.00 -28.31 -10.21
N GLY A 374 -2.88 -27.67 -9.87
CA GLY A 374 -1.62 -27.75 -10.64
C GLY A 374 -0.58 -26.77 -10.11
N TRP A 375 0.70 -27.03 -10.45
CA TRP A 375 1.83 -26.22 -10.01
C TRP A 375 1.91 -24.84 -10.69
N GLU A 376 1.14 -24.63 -11.77
CA GLU A 376 0.99 -23.36 -12.48
C GLU A 376 -0.49 -22.92 -12.55
N LYS A 377 -1.36 -23.52 -11.74
CA LYS A 377 -2.75 -23.08 -11.58
C LYS A 377 -2.82 -22.08 -10.45
N TRP A 378 -2.57 -20.82 -10.81
CA TRP A 378 -2.47 -19.73 -9.87
C TRP A 378 -3.83 -19.32 -9.31
N GLN A 379 -3.87 -19.08 -8.00
CA GLN A 379 -5.03 -18.54 -7.28
C GLN A 379 -4.57 -17.45 -6.30
N THR A 380 -5.38 -16.41 -6.18
CA THR A 380 -5.20 -15.37 -5.18
C THR A 380 -6.03 -15.72 -3.96
N ILE A 381 -5.41 -15.74 -2.79
CA ILE A 381 -6.03 -16.13 -1.51
C ILE A 381 -5.74 -15.04 -0.49
N THR A 382 -6.74 -14.71 0.33
CA THR A 382 -6.65 -13.67 1.35
C THR A 382 -6.96 -14.26 2.73
N VAL A 383 -6.27 -13.77 3.75
CA VAL A 383 -6.54 -14.03 5.16
C VAL A 383 -6.62 -12.73 5.94
N ASP A 384 -7.53 -12.66 6.91
CA ASP A 384 -7.56 -11.57 7.89
C ASP A 384 -6.41 -11.72 8.88
N LEU A 385 -5.80 -10.59 9.21
CA LEU A 385 -4.73 -10.52 10.22
C LEU A 385 -5.33 -10.28 11.60
N ASP A 386 -4.85 -11.03 12.58
CA ASP A 386 -5.30 -10.97 13.98
C ASP A 386 -4.23 -10.32 14.86
N TYR A 387 -4.57 -9.20 15.44
CA TYR A 387 -3.72 -8.44 16.36
C TYR A 387 -4.00 -8.72 17.83
N SER A 388 -4.96 -9.55 18.15
CA SER A 388 -5.36 -9.88 19.54
C SER A 388 -4.20 -10.45 20.37
N THR A 389 -3.25 -11.11 19.71
CA THR A 389 -2.06 -11.69 20.35
C THR A 389 -0.91 -10.69 20.57
N ILE A 390 -0.99 -9.50 19.96
CA ILE A 390 0.09 -8.48 20.04
C ILE A 390 -0.13 -7.55 21.21
N THR A 391 -1.32 -7.54 21.76
CA THR A 391 -1.78 -6.52 22.69
C THR A 391 -1.78 -7.01 24.13
N ASP A 392 -1.40 -6.12 25.04
CA ASP A 392 -1.56 -6.32 26.48
C ASP A 392 -3.07 -6.34 26.78
N ILE A 393 -3.57 -7.47 27.22
CA ILE A 393 -4.99 -7.76 27.42
C ILE A 393 -5.64 -6.85 28.47
N ASP A 394 -4.82 -6.15 29.28
CA ASP A 394 -5.27 -5.37 30.44
C ASP A 394 -5.57 -3.89 30.15
N ALA A 395 -5.48 -3.43 28.89
CA ALA A 395 -5.80 -2.04 28.54
C ALA A 395 -7.24 -1.92 28.03
N PRO A 396 -8.17 -1.31 28.80
CA PRO A 396 -9.61 -1.33 28.51
C PRO A 396 -10.06 -0.47 27.33
N THR A 397 -9.22 0.44 26.86
CA THR A 397 -9.49 1.28 25.67
C THR A 397 -8.19 1.57 24.95
N ARG A 398 -8.16 1.41 23.65
CA ARG A 398 -7.03 1.80 22.83
C ARG A 398 -7.50 2.75 21.75
N THR A 399 -6.87 3.90 21.72
CA THR A 399 -6.83 4.75 20.54
C THR A 399 -5.93 4.10 19.48
N ILE A 400 -6.11 4.45 18.21
CA ILE A 400 -5.22 4.04 17.10
C ILE A 400 -3.74 4.27 17.48
N SER A 401 -3.45 5.32 18.27
CA SER A 401 -2.13 5.60 18.84
C SER A 401 -1.65 4.60 19.90
N GLY A 402 -2.49 3.72 20.40
CA GLY A 402 -2.15 2.70 21.42
C GLY A 402 -1.91 1.29 20.88
N LEU A 403 -2.22 1.04 19.62
CA LEU A 403 -1.85 -0.19 18.90
C LEU A 403 -0.50 0.04 18.23
N THR A 404 0.59 -0.06 18.95
CA THR A 404 1.92 0.09 18.35
C THR A 404 2.35 -1.21 17.66
N LEU A 405 1.98 -1.38 16.38
CA LEU A 405 2.98 -1.97 15.50
C LEU A 405 4.14 -0.95 15.47
N PRO A 406 5.39 -1.39 15.56
CA PRO A 406 6.50 -0.48 15.32
C PRO A 406 6.32 0.13 13.92
N ALA A 407 6.75 1.36 13.70
CA ALA A 407 6.68 2.01 12.38
C ALA A 407 7.30 1.11 11.30
N THR A 408 8.35 0.39 11.66
CA THR A 408 8.96 -0.67 10.85
C THR A 408 9.26 -1.89 11.70
N ALA A 409 9.19 -3.08 11.09
CA ALA A 409 9.60 -4.35 11.69
C ALA A 409 10.15 -5.29 10.62
N ASP A 410 10.87 -6.34 11.03
CA ASP A 410 11.19 -7.44 10.14
C ASP A 410 9.96 -8.35 9.98
N LEU A 411 9.69 -8.77 8.75
CA LEU A 411 8.59 -9.69 8.44
C LEU A 411 9.13 -11.04 8.01
N TYR A 412 8.59 -12.09 8.60
CA TYR A 412 8.91 -13.47 8.26
C TYR A 412 7.66 -14.17 7.70
N LEU A 413 7.75 -14.67 6.49
CA LEU A 413 6.76 -15.56 5.90
C LEU A 413 7.26 -17.00 6.09
N VAL A 414 6.70 -17.71 7.07
CA VAL A 414 7.15 -19.04 7.47
C VAL A 414 6.22 -20.10 6.90
N PHE A 415 6.78 -21.04 6.15
CA PHE A 415 6.00 -22.05 5.45
C PHE A 415 5.80 -23.31 6.29
N LYS A 416 4.56 -23.76 6.40
CA LYS A 416 4.17 -24.92 7.18
C LYS A 416 3.33 -25.90 6.34
N GLY A 417 3.51 -27.16 6.62
CA GLY A 417 2.75 -28.20 5.96
C GLY A 417 3.28 -29.58 6.23
N ARG A 418 2.91 -30.54 5.40
CA ARG A 418 3.38 -31.91 5.52
C ARG A 418 4.89 -32.01 5.26
N LYS A 419 5.61 -32.70 6.13
CA LYS A 419 7.05 -32.94 5.94
C LYS A 419 7.30 -33.80 4.70
N GLY A 420 8.26 -33.41 3.90
CA GLY A 420 8.81 -34.12 2.78
C GLY A 420 8.44 -33.56 1.41
N PRO A 421 7.16 -33.45 1.01
CA PRO A 421 6.82 -32.94 -0.33
C PRO A 421 6.94 -31.42 -0.40
N LYS A 422 7.16 -30.89 -1.60
CA LYS A 422 6.97 -29.48 -1.98
C LYS A 422 5.52 -29.08 -1.64
N LEU A 423 5.34 -27.89 -1.04
CA LEU A 423 4.05 -27.41 -0.56
C LEU A 423 3.26 -26.70 -1.66
N PHE A 424 3.82 -25.62 -2.21
CA PHE A 424 3.20 -24.78 -3.25
C PHE A 424 4.25 -23.92 -3.93
N ASN A 425 3.86 -23.23 -5.00
CA ASN A 425 4.58 -22.13 -5.62
C ASN A 425 3.98 -20.81 -5.15
N PHE A 426 4.79 -19.74 -5.05
CA PHE A 426 4.39 -18.47 -4.50
C PHE A 426 4.89 -17.34 -5.41
N ASP A 427 3.94 -16.54 -5.96
CA ASP A 427 4.20 -15.52 -6.97
C ASP A 427 4.37 -14.13 -6.33
N TRP A 428 3.37 -13.65 -5.63
CA TRP A 428 3.42 -12.34 -4.96
C TRP A 428 2.52 -12.30 -3.73
N TRP A 429 2.72 -11.25 -2.92
CA TRP A 429 1.87 -10.95 -1.79
C TRP A 429 1.65 -9.44 -1.65
N GLU A 430 0.60 -9.06 -0.94
CA GLU A 430 0.34 -7.68 -0.49
C GLU A 430 -0.42 -7.69 0.83
N MET A 431 -0.26 -6.64 1.60
CA MET A 431 -1.11 -6.35 2.74
C MET A 431 -2.06 -5.21 2.40
N ARG A 432 -3.27 -5.26 2.94
CA ARG A 432 -4.24 -4.18 2.82
C ARG A 432 -4.73 -3.76 4.18
N GLY A 433 -4.82 -2.46 4.39
CA GLY A 433 -5.47 -1.86 5.53
C GLY A 433 -6.75 -1.14 5.09
N LEU A 434 -7.47 -0.62 6.07
CA LEU A 434 -8.71 0.13 5.83
C LEU A 434 -8.46 1.35 4.93
N GLU A 435 -7.36 2.06 5.13
CA GLU A 435 -7.01 3.23 4.33
C GLU A 435 -6.79 2.92 2.84
N GLN A 436 -6.22 1.76 2.50
CA GLN A 436 -5.95 1.40 1.10
C GLN A 436 -7.23 1.20 0.29
N VAL A 437 -8.27 0.67 0.91
CA VAL A 437 -9.60 0.54 0.30
C VAL A 437 -10.48 1.77 0.54
N ASN A 438 -10.02 2.72 1.38
CA ASN A 438 -10.75 3.92 1.78
C ASN A 438 -12.09 3.60 2.46
N MET A 439 -12.11 2.57 3.30
CA MET A 439 -13.28 2.10 4.04
C MET A 439 -12.91 1.84 5.50
N PRO A 440 -13.78 2.18 6.45
CA PRO A 440 -15.06 2.87 6.25
C PRO A 440 -14.89 4.30 5.76
N LEU A 441 -15.95 4.93 5.25
CA LEU A 441 -15.91 6.26 4.64
C LEU A 441 -15.52 7.37 5.64
N PHE A 442 -15.86 7.19 6.92
CA PHE A 442 -15.72 8.20 7.97
C PHE A 442 -14.93 7.63 9.14
N GLN A 443 -13.91 8.37 9.62
CA GLN A 443 -13.06 7.94 10.73
C GLN A 443 -13.18 8.84 11.96
N THR A 444 -13.80 10.01 11.84
CA THR A 444 -13.97 10.99 12.93
C THR A 444 -15.18 10.69 13.83
N LYS A 445 -16.10 9.83 13.36
CA LYS A 445 -17.34 9.46 14.04
C LYS A 445 -17.74 8.02 13.71
N TYR A 446 -18.40 7.34 14.65
CA TYR A 446 -19.08 6.09 14.36
C TYR A 446 -20.41 6.36 13.68
N THR A 447 -20.66 5.70 12.58
CA THR A 447 -21.81 5.97 11.69
C THR A 447 -22.52 4.68 11.30
N ALA A 448 -23.82 4.75 11.16
CA ALA A 448 -24.65 3.63 10.77
C ALA A 448 -25.80 4.07 9.85
N ASP A 449 -26.55 3.09 9.36
CA ASP A 449 -27.84 3.27 8.68
C ASP A 449 -27.78 4.33 7.57
N PRO A 450 -26.99 4.13 6.53
CA PRO A 450 -26.72 5.14 5.52
C PRO A 450 -27.96 5.47 4.67
N SER A 451 -28.28 6.76 4.59
CA SER A 451 -29.38 7.29 3.79
C SER A 451 -28.86 8.27 2.76
N PRO A 452 -28.50 7.82 1.54
CA PRO A 452 -28.01 8.67 0.45
C PRO A 452 -29.14 9.48 -0.18
N LEU A 453 -28.85 10.77 -0.49
CA LEU A 453 -29.72 11.68 -1.20
C LEU A 453 -28.93 12.49 -2.22
N VAL A 454 -29.29 12.40 -3.49
CA VAL A 454 -28.61 13.15 -4.56
C VAL A 454 -29.38 14.46 -4.82
N VAL A 455 -28.67 15.59 -4.71
CA VAL A 455 -29.21 16.92 -5.00
C VAL A 455 -28.23 17.64 -5.94
N GLY A 456 -28.62 17.78 -7.19
CA GLY A 456 -27.77 18.37 -8.23
C GLY A 456 -26.48 17.56 -8.44
N ASP A 457 -25.32 18.18 -8.27
CA ASP A 457 -24.00 17.57 -8.45
C ASP A 457 -23.41 17.01 -7.15
N THR A 458 -24.20 16.96 -6.08
CA THR A 458 -23.76 16.57 -4.75
C THR A 458 -24.54 15.37 -4.24
N LEU A 459 -23.83 14.38 -3.74
CA LEU A 459 -24.40 13.30 -2.96
C LEU A 459 -24.30 13.67 -1.48
N PHE A 460 -25.44 13.75 -0.82
CA PHE A 460 -25.59 13.89 0.63
C PHE A 460 -25.81 12.51 1.24
N LEU A 461 -25.13 12.23 2.33
CA LEU A 461 -25.29 11.00 3.05
C LEU A 461 -25.64 11.32 4.49
N TYR A 462 -26.87 11.02 4.86
CA TYR A 462 -27.32 11.09 6.26
C TYR A 462 -27.04 9.75 6.93
N THR A 463 -26.62 9.78 8.19
CA THR A 463 -26.31 8.57 8.95
C THR A 463 -26.85 8.68 10.36
N SER A 464 -27.16 7.53 10.95
CA SER A 464 -27.23 7.43 12.39
C SER A 464 -25.85 7.66 13.01
N HIS A 465 -25.81 8.07 14.27
CA HIS A 465 -24.58 8.32 15.02
C HIS A 465 -24.50 7.41 16.23
N ASP A 466 -23.64 6.42 16.18
CA ASP A 466 -23.32 5.59 17.36
C ASP A 466 -22.37 6.39 18.25
N ALA A 467 -22.79 6.69 19.49
CA ALA A 467 -22.02 7.53 20.39
C ALA A 467 -20.67 6.89 20.78
N SER A 468 -19.62 7.70 20.84
CA SER A 468 -18.30 7.29 21.33
C SER A 468 -18.33 6.91 22.81
N PRO A 469 -17.40 6.07 23.32
CA PRO A 469 -17.37 5.68 24.73
C PRO A 469 -17.32 6.83 25.72
N GLU A 470 -16.58 7.88 25.38
CA GLU A 470 -16.45 9.10 26.17
C GLU A 470 -17.75 9.91 26.30
N ASP A 471 -18.68 9.71 25.36
CA ASP A 471 -19.97 10.41 25.33
C ASP A 471 -21.05 9.72 26.16
N ILE A 472 -20.80 8.50 26.65
CA ILE A 472 -21.73 7.73 27.45
C ILE A 472 -21.43 7.94 28.96
N PRO A 473 -22.35 8.49 29.75
CA PRO A 473 -22.05 8.90 31.12
C PRO A 473 -21.73 7.76 32.08
N ASP A 474 -22.35 6.58 31.91
CA ASP A 474 -22.20 5.44 32.81
C ASP A 474 -21.41 4.31 32.17
N VAL A 475 -20.29 3.91 32.81
CA VAL A 475 -19.43 2.82 32.36
C VAL A 475 -20.17 1.47 32.34
N ASN A 476 -21.12 1.25 33.24
CA ASN A 476 -21.92 0.03 33.27
C ASN A 476 -22.92 -0.04 32.12
N GLU A 477 -23.50 1.09 31.72
CA GLU A 477 -24.28 1.20 30.50
C GLU A 477 -23.41 1.00 29.26
N LYS A 478 -22.17 1.51 29.27
CA LYS A 478 -21.20 1.32 28.20
C LYS A 478 -20.85 -0.15 27.94
N SER A 479 -20.90 -0.99 28.94
CA SER A 479 -20.64 -2.42 28.83
C SER A 479 -21.85 -3.21 28.30
N SER A 480 -23.01 -2.62 28.25
CA SER A 480 -24.20 -3.24 27.65
C SER A 480 -24.06 -3.26 26.12
N ALA A 481 -24.51 -4.34 25.48
CA ALA A 481 -24.57 -4.44 24.02
C ALA A 481 -25.64 -3.51 23.40
N GLY A 482 -25.83 -2.32 23.98
CA GLY A 482 -26.88 -1.37 23.61
C GLY A 482 -26.43 -0.36 22.57
N PHE A 483 -27.36 0.14 21.79
CA PHE A 483 -27.19 1.24 20.86
C PHE A 483 -27.41 2.56 21.60
N PHE A 484 -26.42 3.48 21.53
CA PHE A 484 -26.48 4.80 22.12
C PHE A 484 -26.48 5.85 21.02
N MET A 485 -27.66 6.32 20.60
CA MET A 485 -27.88 7.15 19.44
C MET A 485 -28.77 8.33 19.78
N TYR A 486 -28.27 9.56 19.63
CA TYR A 486 -28.90 10.80 20.09
C TYR A 486 -29.24 11.74 18.96
N ASP A 487 -28.50 11.68 17.85
CA ASP A 487 -28.55 12.60 16.74
C ASP A 487 -28.21 11.91 15.40
N TRP A 488 -28.41 12.63 14.30
CA TRP A 488 -28.15 12.17 12.94
C TRP A 488 -27.18 13.11 12.24
N LEU A 489 -26.16 12.51 11.64
CA LEU A 489 -25.06 13.21 10.98
C LEU A 489 -25.33 13.39 9.49
N LEU A 490 -24.66 14.39 8.91
CA LEU A 490 -24.66 14.66 7.49
C LEU A 490 -23.24 14.74 6.92
N TRP A 491 -23.05 14.10 5.80
CA TRP A 491 -21.85 14.11 5.00
C TRP A 491 -22.19 14.46 3.56
N SER A 492 -21.23 14.98 2.80
CA SER A 492 -21.44 15.24 1.39
C SER A 492 -20.19 14.99 0.55
N THR A 493 -20.39 14.60 -0.70
CA THR A 493 -19.33 14.43 -1.69
C THR A 493 -19.80 14.83 -3.08
N THR A 494 -18.85 15.24 -3.93
CA THR A 494 -19.04 15.41 -5.37
C THR A 494 -18.23 14.39 -6.18
N ASP A 495 -17.38 13.58 -5.51
CA ASP A 495 -16.41 12.72 -6.17
C ASP A 495 -16.39 11.26 -5.69
N MET A 496 -17.21 10.92 -4.68
CA MET A 496 -17.34 9.60 -4.03
C MET A 496 -16.16 9.18 -3.13
N VAL A 497 -15.07 9.94 -3.06
CA VAL A 497 -13.90 9.54 -2.27
C VAL A 497 -13.48 10.56 -1.22
N ASN A 498 -13.64 11.87 -1.49
CA ASN A 498 -13.44 12.93 -0.51
C ASN A 498 -14.80 13.35 0.04
N TRP A 499 -14.99 13.19 1.34
CA TRP A 499 -16.25 13.50 2.01
C TRP A 499 -16.10 14.67 2.96
N THR A 500 -17.04 15.60 2.89
CA THR A 500 -17.10 16.76 3.80
C THR A 500 -18.09 16.47 4.92
N GLU A 501 -17.64 16.58 6.15
CA GLU A 501 -18.46 16.45 7.36
C GLU A 501 -19.24 17.73 7.65
N HIS A 502 -20.52 17.62 7.98
CA HIS A 502 -21.40 18.72 8.38
C HIS A 502 -21.87 18.57 9.84
N GLY A 503 -21.52 17.49 10.51
CA GLY A 503 -21.92 17.16 11.86
C GLY A 503 -23.41 16.81 11.98
N ALA A 504 -23.93 16.87 13.19
CA ALA A 504 -25.36 16.60 13.43
C ALA A 504 -26.23 17.69 12.79
N VAL A 505 -27.25 17.26 12.04
CA VAL A 505 -28.24 18.12 11.37
C VAL A 505 -29.63 18.03 12.02
N ALA A 506 -29.87 16.95 12.76
CA ALA A 506 -31.09 16.73 13.54
C ALA A 506 -30.75 15.85 14.77
N SER A 507 -31.61 15.87 15.76
CA SER A 507 -31.47 15.10 16.99
C SER A 507 -32.84 14.68 17.55
N LEU A 508 -32.83 13.77 18.49
CA LEU A 508 -34.05 13.42 19.24
C LEU A 508 -34.73 14.63 19.90
N LYS A 509 -33.97 15.70 20.20
CA LYS A 509 -34.46 16.92 20.85
C LYS A 509 -35.23 17.85 19.92
N ASP A 510 -35.21 17.59 18.63
CA ASP A 510 -36.06 18.31 17.66
C ASP A 510 -37.52 17.79 17.64
N PHE A 511 -37.80 16.70 18.39
CA PHE A 511 -39.13 16.18 18.62
C PHE A 511 -39.63 16.49 20.06
N ASP A 512 -40.52 17.43 20.25
CA ASP A 512 -41.02 17.85 21.54
C ASP A 512 -41.84 16.74 22.27
N TRP A 513 -42.38 15.80 21.51
CA TRP A 513 -43.17 14.69 22.03
C TRP A 513 -42.36 13.47 22.45
N ARG A 514 -41.06 13.50 22.29
CA ARG A 514 -40.17 12.39 22.68
C ARG A 514 -40.28 12.13 24.19
N SER A 515 -40.16 10.88 24.56
CA SER A 515 -40.09 10.46 25.97
C SER A 515 -38.81 9.73 26.32
N ARG A 516 -37.85 9.71 25.38
CA ARG A 516 -36.52 9.09 25.53
C ARG A 516 -35.42 10.04 25.21
N GLU A 517 -34.30 9.85 25.87
CA GLU A 517 -33.03 10.56 25.62
C GLU A 517 -32.12 9.78 24.63
N ASN A 518 -32.44 8.52 24.31
CA ASN A 518 -31.73 7.60 23.45
C ASN A 518 -32.69 6.87 22.51
N GLY A 519 -32.18 6.38 21.36
CA GLY A 519 -32.94 5.57 20.40
C GLY A 519 -33.29 6.32 19.10
N GLY A 520 -32.48 7.25 18.69
CA GLY A 520 -32.52 7.89 17.35
C GLY A 520 -31.90 6.99 16.31
N TRP A 521 -32.67 6.00 15.80
CA TRP A 521 -32.18 4.92 14.93
C TRP A 521 -32.26 5.28 13.44
N ALA A 522 -32.23 4.26 12.56
CA ALA A 522 -32.14 4.41 11.11
C ALA A 522 -33.17 5.37 10.51
N ILE A 523 -32.70 6.30 9.70
CA ILE A 523 -33.50 7.35 9.07
C ILE A 523 -33.50 7.23 7.55
N GLN A 524 -34.46 7.93 6.91
CA GLN A 524 -34.28 8.35 5.54
C GLN A 524 -34.65 9.82 5.35
N THR A 525 -33.82 10.53 4.54
CA THR A 525 -34.13 11.88 4.09
C THR A 525 -34.47 11.85 2.61
N VAL A 526 -35.56 12.50 2.23
CA VAL A 526 -36.00 12.67 0.84
C VAL A 526 -36.25 14.13 0.51
N GLU A 527 -36.11 14.49 -0.76
CA GLU A 527 -36.49 15.82 -1.29
C GLU A 527 -37.84 15.73 -2.00
N ARG A 528 -38.70 16.71 -1.80
CA ARG A 528 -39.90 16.94 -2.59
C ARG A 528 -40.22 18.42 -2.67
N ASN A 529 -40.37 18.93 -3.90
CA ASN A 529 -40.78 20.32 -4.20
C ASN A 529 -39.89 21.38 -3.52
N GLY A 530 -38.57 21.12 -3.43
CA GLY A 530 -37.60 22.02 -2.82
C GLY A 530 -37.58 21.98 -1.29
N LYS A 531 -38.32 21.10 -0.68
CA LYS A 531 -38.27 20.80 0.77
C LYS A 531 -37.65 19.43 1.02
N TYR A 532 -37.07 19.27 2.20
CA TYR A 532 -36.39 18.07 2.65
C TYR A 532 -37.13 17.50 3.84
N TYR A 533 -37.46 16.21 3.82
CA TYR A 533 -38.19 15.51 4.84
C TYR A 533 -37.31 14.38 5.40
N LEU A 534 -37.03 14.44 6.69
CA LEU A 534 -36.28 13.44 7.42
C LEU A 534 -37.22 12.61 8.29
N TYR A 535 -37.40 11.34 7.92
CA TYR A 535 -38.21 10.39 8.68
C TYR A 535 -37.31 9.67 9.68
N ALA A 536 -37.66 9.72 10.95
CA ALA A 536 -36.86 9.20 12.03
C ALA A 536 -37.68 8.38 13.02
N PRO A 537 -37.23 7.16 13.38
CA PRO A 537 -37.82 6.42 14.45
C PRO A 537 -37.30 6.94 15.78
N LEU A 538 -38.21 7.03 16.77
CA LEU A 538 -37.89 7.19 18.17
C LEU A 538 -38.23 5.87 18.85
N HIS A 539 -37.23 5.05 19.14
CA HIS A 539 -37.38 3.65 19.52
C HIS A 539 -38.49 3.42 20.58
N GLY A 540 -39.48 2.64 20.19
CA GLY A 540 -40.66 2.34 21.01
C GLY A 540 -41.68 3.48 21.11
N HIS A 541 -41.54 4.57 20.33
CA HIS A 541 -42.44 5.73 20.30
C HIS A 541 -42.90 6.11 18.88
N GLY A 542 -42.66 5.23 17.91
CA GLY A 542 -43.06 5.40 16.53
C GLY A 542 -42.07 6.18 15.69
N ILE A 543 -42.54 6.62 14.51
CA ILE A 543 -41.78 7.34 13.50
C ILE A 543 -42.30 8.78 13.43
N GLY A 544 -41.38 9.74 13.55
CA GLY A 544 -41.63 11.15 13.29
C GLY A 544 -41.15 11.60 11.94
N VAL A 545 -41.51 12.83 11.56
CA VAL A 545 -40.98 13.50 10.36
C VAL A 545 -40.54 14.90 10.73
N LEU A 546 -39.35 15.27 10.27
CA LEU A 546 -38.86 16.64 10.34
C LEU A 546 -38.80 17.23 8.92
N GLU A 547 -39.04 18.52 8.77
CA GLU A 547 -38.94 19.22 7.48
C GLU A 547 -37.91 20.35 7.52
N ALA A 548 -37.29 20.64 6.36
CA ALA A 548 -36.33 21.73 6.18
C ALA A 548 -36.41 22.30 4.75
N ASP A 549 -35.94 23.53 4.58
CA ASP A 549 -35.81 24.18 3.25
C ASP A 549 -34.42 23.94 2.61
N SER A 550 -33.56 23.17 3.27
CA SER A 550 -32.18 22.88 2.83
C SER A 550 -31.77 21.48 3.27
N PRO A 551 -30.93 20.76 2.47
CA PRO A 551 -30.39 19.46 2.90
C PRO A 551 -29.54 19.55 4.18
N TYR A 552 -29.07 20.72 4.54
CA TYR A 552 -28.31 20.97 5.76
C TYR A 552 -29.19 21.28 6.98
N GLY A 553 -30.51 21.28 6.84
CA GLY A 553 -31.42 21.79 7.85
C GLY A 553 -31.50 23.35 7.89
N PRO A 554 -31.96 23.96 9.01
CA PRO A 554 -32.40 23.27 10.23
C PRO A 554 -33.71 22.49 10.00
N PHE A 555 -33.74 21.28 10.49
CA PHE A 555 -34.93 20.43 10.48
C PHE A 555 -35.86 20.78 11.65
N LYS A 556 -37.18 20.76 11.44
CA LYS A 556 -38.19 21.07 12.43
C LYS A 556 -39.34 20.09 12.37
N ASP A 557 -39.90 19.74 13.49
CA ASP A 557 -41.11 18.90 13.61
C ASP A 557 -42.36 19.70 13.18
N PRO A 558 -43.01 19.39 12.04
CA PRO A 558 -44.21 20.08 11.58
C PRO A 558 -45.49 19.57 12.28
N LEU A 559 -45.42 18.39 12.93
CA LEU A 559 -46.58 17.70 13.47
C LEU A 559 -46.74 17.83 15.01
N GLY A 560 -45.65 17.92 15.75
CA GLY A 560 -45.65 17.85 17.21
C GLY A 560 -46.19 16.51 17.78
N LYS A 561 -46.15 15.44 16.96
CA LYS A 561 -46.58 14.08 17.28
C LYS A 561 -46.01 13.06 16.31
N PRO A 562 -46.00 11.76 16.63
CA PRO A 562 -45.61 10.71 15.66
C PRO A 562 -46.48 10.74 14.40
N LEU A 563 -45.86 10.49 13.24
CA LEU A 563 -46.54 10.22 11.98
C LEU A 563 -47.17 8.81 12.02
N VAL A 564 -46.42 7.85 12.52
CA VAL A 564 -46.84 6.47 12.74
C VAL A 564 -46.46 6.03 14.13
N TRP A 565 -47.36 5.40 14.87
CA TRP A 565 -47.01 4.76 16.15
C TRP A 565 -48.06 3.70 16.52
N ASP A 566 -47.68 2.44 16.52
CA ASP A 566 -48.41 1.36 17.14
C ASP A 566 -47.92 1.19 18.58
N GLN A 567 -48.72 1.69 19.50
CA GLN A 567 -48.41 1.68 20.95
C GLN A 567 -48.33 0.27 21.57
N SER A 568 -48.72 -0.78 20.81
CA SER A 568 -48.70 -2.16 21.30
C SER A 568 -47.33 -2.86 21.11
N ASN A 569 -46.41 -2.27 20.32
CA ASN A 569 -45.13 -2.85 19.98
C ASN A 569 -44.06 -1.79 19.66
N TRP A 570 -42.89 -2.23 19.34
CA TRP A 570 -41.73 -1.39 19.00
C TRP A 570 -41.35 -1.47 17.51
N PHE A 571 -42.20 -2.08 16.67
CA PHE A 571 -41.87 -2.43 15.26
C PHE A 571 -41.83 -1.25 14.33
N ASP A 572 -42.26 -0.07 14.77
CA ASP A 572 -42.22 1.17 13.95
C ASP A 572 -40.83 1.78 14.00
N ILE A 573 -39.93 1.19 13.19
CA ILE A 573 -38.54 1.63 13.01
C ILE A 573 -38.15 1.56 11.52
N ASP A 574 -37.03 2.13 11.16
CA ASP A 574 -36.34 2.04 9.87
C ASP A 574 -37.22 2.50 8.68
N PRO A 575 -37.73 3.74 8.68
CA PRO A 575 -38.57 4.22 7.60
C PRO A 575 -37.78 4.41 6.29
N THR A 576 -38.41 4.02 5.17
CA THR A 576 -37.93 4.33 3.83
C THR A 576 -39.07 4.90 3.00
N VAL A 577 -38.81 5.95 2.21
CA VAL A 577 -39.80 6.68 1.42
C VAL A 577 -39.33 6.83 -0.03
N TYR A 578 -40.23 6.57 -0.94
CA TYR A 578 -40.03 6.78 -2.35
C TYR A 578 -41.27 7.42 -2.99
N THR A 579 -41.03 8.46 -3.80
CA THR A 579 -42.08 9.08 -4.61
C THR A 579 -42.04 8.50 -6.02
N ASP A 580 -43.11 7.84 -6.43
CA ASP A 580 -43.22 7.20 -7.74
C ASP A 580 -43.44 8.26 -8.88
N ASP A 581 -43.33 7.78 -10.12
CA ASP A 581 -43.43 8.62 -11.34
C ASP A 581 -44.79 9.33 -11.47
N ASP A 582 -45.83 8.80 -10.85
CA ASP A 582 -47.17 9.41 -10.78
C ASP A 582 -47.30 10.47 -9.68
N GLY A 583 -46.25 10.71 -8.90
CA GLY A 583 -46.22 11.63 -7.78
C GLY A 583 -46.72 11.05 -6.46
N GLN A 584 -47.23 9.81 -6.42
CA GLN A 584 -47.58 9.15 -5.16
C GLN A 584 -46.38 8.74 -4.38
N ALA A 585 -46.24 9.20 -3.14
CA ALA A 585 -45.22 8.75 -2.22
C ALA A 585 -45.67 7.55 -1.38
N TYR A 586 -44.79 6.58 -1.23
CA TYR A 586 -44.98 5.38 -0.42
C TYR A 586 -43.91 5.35 0.67
N MET A 587 -44.37 4.98 1.89
CA MET A 587 -43.49 4.77 3.04
C MET A 587 -43.51 3.29 3.43
N TYR A 588 -42.34 2.71 3.60
CA TYR A 588 -42.12 1.35 4.12
C TYR A 588 -41.34 1.42 5.44
N TRP A 589 -41.51 0.47 6.34
CA TRP A 589 -40.78 0.40 7.61
C TRP A 589 -40.96 -0.96 8.29
N GLY A 590 -40.21 -1.21 9.34
CA GLY A 590 -40.49 -2.23 10.35
C GLY A 590 -39.49 -3.37 10.51
N ASN A 591 -39.52 -4.01 11.70
CA ASN A 591 -38.72 -5.16 12.11
C ASN A 591 -39.52 -6.05 13.05
N PRO A 592 -39.65 -7.37 12.88
CA PRO A 592 -39.22 -8.16 11.72
C PRO A 592 -40.27 -8.21 10.60
N HIS A 593 -41.27 -7.40 10.71
CA HIS A 593 -42.39 -7.32 9.77
C HIS A 593 -42.26 -6.03 8.93
N THR A 594 -42.55 -6.13 7.67
CA THR A 594 -42.62 -4.97 6.79
C THR A 594 -44.03 -4.41 6.74
N PHE A 595 -44.14 -3.11 6.97
CA PHE A 595 -45.38 -2.33 6.83
C PHE A 595 -45.20 -1.30 5.73
N TRP A 596 -46.31 -0.83 5.16
CA TRP A 596 -46.32 0.28 4.22
C TRP A 596 -47.61 1.08 4.34
N ALA A 597 -47.52 2.36 3.90
CA ALA A 597 -48.68 3.24 3.69
C ALA A 597 -48.38 4.26 2.60
N LYS A 598 -49.44 4.88 2.04
CA LYS A 598 -49.31 6.04 1.15
C LYS A 598 -49.15 7.30 1.96
N LEU A 599 -48.22 8.15 1.57
CA LEU A 599 -48.10 9.51 2.09
C LEU A 599 -48.94 10.51 1.27
N GLY A 600 -49.37 11.55 1.94
CA GLY A 600 -50.01 12.73 1.31
C GLY A 600 -48.96 13.57 0.52
N GLU A 601 -49.46 14.50 -0.29
CA GLU A 601 -48.61 15.45 -1.02
C GLU A 601 -47.76 16.31 -0.08
N ASP A 602 -48.22 16.53 1.13
CA ASP A 602 -47.57 17.26 2.20
C ASP A 602 -46.39 16.50 2.81
N MET A 603 -46.19 15.21 2.49
CA MET A 603 -45.16 14.32 3.01
C MET A 603 -45.21 14.13 4.53
N THR A 604 -46.23 14.65 5.20
CA THR A 604 -46.38 14.66 6.65
C THR A 604 -47.70 14.01 7.14
N SER A 605 -48.49 13.43 6.24
CA SER A 605 -49.72 12.71 6.53
C SER A 605 -49.80 11.37 5.81
N LEU A 606 -50.57 10.42 6.37
CA LEU A 606 -50.91 9.18 5.70
C LEU A 606 -52.25 9.31 4.99
N THR A 607 -52.36 8.81 3.75
CA THR A 607 -53.58 8.82 2.93
C THR A 607 -54.13 7.44 2.68
N SER A 608 -53.50 6.40 3.23
CA SER A 608 -54.02 5.03 3.26
C SER A 608 -53.92 4.45 4.66
N GLU A 609 -54.61 3.32 4.87
CA GLU A 609 -54.39 2.50 6.06
C GLU A 609 -52.97 1.92 6.03
N VAL A 610 -52.40 1.67 7.23
CA VAL A 610 -51.17 0.94 7.40
C VAL A 610 -51.41 -0.53 7.04
N THR A 611 -50.67 -1.04 6.10
CA THR A 611 -50.81 -2.41 5.60
C THR A 611 -49.56 -3.21 5.92
N LYS A 612 -49.71 -4.37 6.54
CA LYS A 612 -48.64 -5.34 6.75
C LYS A 612 -48.43 -6.14 5.49
N LEU A 613 -47.21 -6.24 5.00
CA LEU A 613 -46.87 -7.10 3.86
C LEU A 613 -46.91 -8.59 4.23
N PRO A 614 -47.19 -9.47 3.23
CA PRO A 614 -46.82 -10.86 3.35
C PRO A 614 -45.31 -10.99 3.64
N HIS A 615 -44.95 -12.10 4.34
CA HIS A 615 -43.57 -12.34 4.69
C HIS A 615 -42.66 -12.40 3.44
N ILE A 616 -41.62 -11.55 3.42
CA ILE A 616 -40.57 -11.58 2.39
C ILE A 616 -39.46 -12.51 2.90
N PRO A 617 -39.05 -13.55 2.15
CA PRO A 617 -38.02 -14.45 2.61
C PRO A 617 -36.72 -13.70 2.99
N ASN A 618 -36.13 -14.08 4.10
CA ASN A 618 -34.89 -13.52 4.66
C ASN A 618 -34.95 -12.04 5.08
N TYR A 619 -36.09 -11.38 5.06
CA TYR A 619 -36.24 -10.02 5.57
C TYR A 619 -36.07 -10.00 7.09
N GLN A 620 -35.25 -9.07 7.59
CA GLN A 620 -35.08 -8.77 9.00
C GLN A 620 -35.51 -7.36 9.32
N GLU A 621 -34.87 -6.33 8.77
CA GLU A 621 -35.12 -4.92 9.06
C GLU A 621 -34.50 -4.00 7.99
N GLY A 622 -34.44 -2.68 8.24
CA GLY A 622 -33.74 -1.70 7.42
C GLY A 622 -34.17 -1.68 5.95
N PRO A 623 -35.47 -1.57 5.63
CA PRO A 623 -35.89 -1.55 4.23
C PRO A 623 -35.38 -0.30 3.53
N TRP A 624 -34.98 -0.46 2.25
CA TRP A 624 -34.65 0.62 1.35
C TRP A 624 -35.42 0.51 0.05
N PHE A 625 -36.39 1.39 -0.17
CA PHE A 625 -37.33 1.32 -1.27
C PHE A 625 -36.93 2.29 -2.38
N TYR A 626 -36.84 1.79 -3.63
CA TYR A 626 -36.54 2.59 -4.81
C TYR A 626 -37.05 1.92 -6.08
N LYS A 627 -37.04 2.69 -7.20
CA LYS A 627 -37.42 2.21 -8.53
C LYS A 627 -36.27 2.44 -9.52
N ARG A 628 -36.07 1.47 -10.40
CA ARG A 628 -35.09 1.58 -11.48
C ARG A 628 -35.56 0.83 -12.71
N GLN A 629 -35.54 1.51 -13.88
CA GLN A 629 -35.90 0.92 -15.17
C GLN A 629 -37.24 0.17 -15.18
N GLY A 630 -38.23 0.69 -14.44
CA GLY A 630 -39.58 0.14 -14.38
C GLY A 630 -39.78 -0.94 -13.30
N HIS A 631 -38.74 -1.44 -12.65
CA HIS A 631 -38.80 -2.39 -11.55
C HIS A 631 -38.70 -1.67 -10.21
N TYR A 632 -39.44 -2.14 -9.23
CA TYR A 632 -39.36 -1.69 -7.84
C TYR A 632 -38.44 -2.64 -7.06
N TYR A 633 -37.62 -2.06 -6.20
CA TYR A 633 -36.65 -2.76 -5.38
C TYR A 633 -36.91 -2.46 -3.91
N LEU A 634 -36.81 -3.46 -3.10
CA LEU A 634 -36.75 -3.37 -1.66
C LEU A 634 -35.47 -4.03 -1.20
N GLY A 635 -34.42 -3.21 -0.96
CA GLY A 635 -33.20 -3.67 -0.28
C GLY A 635 -33.46 -3.74 1.21
N PHE A 636 -32.80 -4.63 1.95
CA PHE A 636 -33.00 -4.78 3.39
C PHE A 636 -31.85 -5.52 4.06
N ALA A 637 -31.74 -5.34 5.37
CA ALA A 637 -30.95 -6.22 6.23
C ALA A 637 -31.57 -7.62 6.21
N SER A 638 -30.79 -8.60 5.82
CA SER A 638 -31.24 -9.96 5.57
C SER A 638 -30.60 -10.93 6.54
N THR A 639 -31.41 -11.83 7.08
CA THR A 639 -31.00 -12.77 8.13
C THR A 639 -30.62 -12.05 9.44
N CYS A 640 -30.38 -12.78 10.52
CA CYS A 640 -29.82 -12.26 11.77
C CYS A 640 -29.32 -13.43 12.63
N CYS A 641 -28.26 -13.32 13.32
CA CYS A 641 -27.08 -12.49 13.17
C CYS A 641 -25.91 -13.41 12.84
N PRO A 642 -25.07 -13.10 11.86
CA PRO A 642 -24.84 -11.82 11.21
C PRO A 642 -25.88 -11.50 10.12
N GLU A 643 -26.03 -10.20 9.83
CA GLU A 643 -26.91 -9.71 8.78
C GLU A 643 -26.16 -9.56 7.45
N ALA A 644 -26.89 -9.81 6.37
CA ALA A 644 -26.48 -9.60 5.00
C ALA A 644 -27.17 -8.37 4.40
N LEU A 645 -26.75 -7.93 3.24
CA LEU A 645 -27.53 -7.04 2.38
C LEU A 645 -28.31 -7.92 1.38
N GLY A 646 -29.63 -7.98 1.55
CA GLY A 646 -30.52 -8.72 0.67
C GLY A 646 -31.48 -7.81 -0.08
N TYR A 647 -32.19 -8.34 -1.08
CA TYR A 647 -33.19 -7.55 -1.80
C TYR A 647 -34.30 -8.40 -2.42
N ALA A 648 -35.45 -7.76 -2.62
CA ALA A 648 -36.58 -8.29 -3.35
C ALA A 648 -36.99 -7.29 -4.46
N MET A 649 -37.61 -7.81 -5.50
CA MET A 649 -38.12 -7.02 -6.63
C MET A 649 -39.64 -7.20 -6.81
N SER A 650 -40.26 -6.21 -7.42
CA SER A 650 -41.67 -6.23 -7.81
C SER A 650 -41.91 -5.38 -9.05
N ASP A 651 -42.99 -5.65 -9.78
CA ASP A 651 -43.51 -4.83 -10.87
C ASP A 651 -44.52 -3.76 -10.39
N SER A 652 -44.77 -3.71 -9.08
CA SER A 652 -45.71 -2.77 -8.46
C SER A 652 -45.12 -2.19 -7.18
N PRO A 653 -45.41 -0.91 -6.85
CA PRO A 653 -44.91 -0.28 -5.61
C PRO A 653 -45.44 -0.94 -4.31
N ILE A 654 -46.44 -1.77 -4.41
CA ILE A 654 -47.04 -2.46 -3.25
C ILE A 654 -46.87 -3.99 -3.28
N GLY A 655 -46.05 -4.49 -4.17
CA GLY A 655 -45.79 -5.92 -4.35
C GLY A 655 -46.75 -6.59 -5.36
N PRO A 656 -46.78 -7.93 -5.46
CA PRO A 656 -46.05 -8.83 -4.58
C PRO A 656 -44.53 -8.76 -4.76
N TRP A 657 -43.80 -8.97 -3.64
CA TRP A 657 -42.35 -8.92 -3.59
C TRP A 657 -41.75 -10.31 -3.77
N GLU A 658 -40.80 -10.43 -4.68
CA GLU A 658 -40.05 -11.66 -4.96
C GLU A 658 -38.62 -11.52 -4.46
N TRP A 659 -38.18 -12.41 -3.55
CA TRP A 659 -36.81 -12.49 -3.12
C TRP A 659 -35.87 -12.79 -4.29
N LYS A 660 -34.80 -12.01 -4.49
CA LYS A 660 -33.85 -12.17 -5.60
C LYS A 660 -32.44 -12.61 -5.17
N GLY A 661 -32.09 -12.46 -3.92
CA GLY A 661 -30.79 -12.88 -3.42
C GLY A 661 -30.07 -11.82 -2.61
N TYR A 662 -28.80 -12.06 -2.40
CA TYR A 662 -27.94 -11.13 -1.67
C TYR A 662 -27.28 -10.12 -2.60
N ILE A 663 -27.17 -8.88 -2.14
CA ILE A 663 -26.23 -7.89 -2.67
C ILE A 663 -24.84 -8.19 -2.09
N MET A 664 -24.78 -8.51 -0.79
CA MET A 664 -23.58 -8.95 -0.08
C MET A 664 -23.94 -10.08 0.88
N GLN A 665 -23.18 -11.16 0.89
CA GLN A 665 -23.39 -12.32 1.76
C GLN A 665 -23.23 -11.96 3.25
N PRO A 666 -23.88 -12.68 4.17
CA PRO A 666 -23.63 -12.50 5.59
C PRO A 666 -22.19 -12.82 5.96
N THR A 667 -21.61 -12.02 6.83
CA THR A 667 -20.24 -12.20 7.31
C THR A 667 -20.20 -12.03 8.82
N GLN A 668 -19.26 -12.71 9.49
CA GLN A 668 -19.04 -12.54 10.93
C GLN A 668 -18.50 -11.15 11.33
N ARG A 669 -18.19 -10.30 10.35
CA ARG A 669 -17.72 -8.93 10.54
C ARG A 669 -18.85 -7.93 10.75
N ASP A 670 -20.09 -8.29 10.38
CA ASP A 670 -21.27 -7.43 10.47
C ASP A 670 -22.33 -8.05 11.36
N ARG A 671 -23.02 -7.22 12.12
CA ARG A 671 -24.13 -7.63 12.96
C ARG A 671 -25.44 -6.92 12.61
N GLY A 672 -25.41 -5.70 12.17
CA GLY A 672 -26.57 -4.95 11.71
C GLY A 672 -26.20 -4.18 10.45
N ASN A 673 -26.58 -4.66 9.28
CA ASN A 673 -26.14 -4.10 7.98
C ASN A 673 -27.35 -3.58 7.19
N HIS A 674 -27.58 -2.27 7.20
CA HIS A 674 -28.67 -1.61 6.50
C HIS A 674 -28.22 -1.08 5.14
N PRO A 675 -28.94 -1.37 4.04
CA PRO A 675 -28.60 -0.80 2.74
C PRO A 675 -29.10 0.63 2.58
N GLY A 676 -28.28 1.49 1.98
CA GLY A 676 -28.69 2.69 1.29
C GLY A 676 -28.26 2.59 -0.18
N ILE A 677 -29.17 2.78 -1.14
CA ILE A 677 -28.86 2.61 -2.56
C ILE A 677 -29.22 3.88 -3.32
N CYS A 678 -28.33 4.35 -4.19
CA CYS A 678 -28.61 5.48 -5.07
C CYS A 678 -27.81 5.40 -6.39
N ASP A 679 -28.33 6.11 -7.40
CA ASP A 679 -27.57 6.41 -8.61
C ASP A 679 -26.95 7.81 -8.48
N PHE A 680 -25.65 7.93 -8.79
CA PHE A 680 -24.91 9.17 -8.76
C PHE A 680 -23.93 9.28 -9.93
N LYS A 681 -24.02 10.36 -10.72
CA LYS A 681 -23.16 10.63 -11.89
C LYS A 681 -23.03 9.43 -12.85
N GLY A 682 -24.13 8.70 -13.06
CA GLY A 682 -24.20 7.57 -13.99
C GLY A 682 -23.69 6.23 -13.44
N HIS A 683 -23.37 6.17 -12.16
CA HIS A 683 -22.98 4.98 -11.42
C HIS A 683 -24.03 4.65 -10.35
N SER A 684 -24.17 3.38 -10.01
CA SER A 684 -25.06 2.91 -8.94
C SER A 684 -24.23 2.47 -7.74
N TYR A 685 -24.61 2.89 -6.55
CA TYR A 685 -23.88 2.61 -5.32
C TYR A 685 -24.78 1.99 -4.27
N VAL A 686 -24.23 1.05 -3.51
CA VAL A 686 -24.77 0.58 -2.24
C VAL A 686 -23.89 1.05 -1.10
N PHE A 687 -24.52 1.54 -0.06
CA PHE A 687 -23.92 1.86 1.23
C PHE A 687 -24.40 0.81 2.23
N GLY A 688 -23.57 0.50 3.20
CA GLY A 688 -23.87 -0.37 4.31
C GLY A 688 -22.94 -0.05 5.48
N GLN A 689 -22.88 -0.91 6.48
CA GLN A 689 -22.10 -0.67 7.68
C GLN A 689 -21.31 -1.89 8.10
N ASN A 690 -20.32 -1.68 8.97
CA ASN A 690 -19.48 -2.72 9.56
C ASN A 690 -18.91 -2.24 10.91
N TYR A 691 -18.08 -3.06 11.56
CA TYR A 691 -17.41 -2.75 12.81
C TYR A 691 -15.89 -2.52 12.64
N ASP A 692 -15.41 -2.32 11.42
CA ASP A 692 -13.98 -2.28 11.14
C ASP A 692 -13.27 -1.12 11.85
N LEU A 693 -13.89 0.08 11.92
CA LEU A 693 -13.33 1.21 12.65
C LEU A 693 -13.26 0.92 14.16
N MET A 694 -14.32 0.39 14.73
CA MET A 694 -14.35 0.02 16.16
C MET A 694 -13.22 -0.99 16.48
N HIS A 695 -13.03 -1.99 15.64
CA HIS A 695 -11.99 -3.00 15.82
C HIS A 695 -10.57 -2.43 15.71
N LEU A 696 -10.37 -1.31 15.01
CA LEU A 696 -9.09 -0.59 15.03
C LEU A 696 -8.86 0.16 16.36
N GLU A 697 -9.92 0.68 16.95
CA GLU A 697 -9.84 1.58 18.10
C GLU A 697 -9.93 0.87 19.45
N THR A 698 -10.60 -0.30 19.50
CA THR A 698 -10.84 -1.01 20.76
C THR A 698 -10.98 -2.52 20.57
N PHE A 699 -10.65 -3.29 21.63
CA PHE A 699 -10.94 -4.74 21.73
C PHE A 699 -12.26 -5.04 22.43
N VAL A 700 -12.93 -4.02 22.97
CA VAL A 700 -14.21 -4.17 23.63
C VAL A 700 -15.30 -3.94 22.58
N HIS A 701 -16.12 -4.97 22.33
CA HIS A 701 -17.24 -4.84 21.43
C HIS A 701 -18.31 -3.92 22.03
N HIS A 702 -18.72 -2.95 21.23
CA HIS A 702 -19.89 -2.10 21.42
C HIS A 702 -20.63 -1.98 20.10
N GLU A 703 -21.89 -1.55 20.12
CA GLU A 703 -22.61 -1.22 18.90
C GLU A 703 -22.13 0.14 18.37
N ARG A 704 -20.93 0.13 17.75
CA ARG A 704 -20.28 1.29 17.13
C ARG A 704 -19.87 0.93 15.72
N ARG A 705 -20.75 1.23 14.82
CA ARG A 705 -20.68 0.87 13.41
C ARG A 705 -19.95 1.94 12.62
N SER A 706 -19.59 1.61 11.40
CA SER A 706 -18.96 2.51 10.44
C SER A 706 -19.46 2.25 9.03
N VAL A 707 -19.87 3.33 8.35
CA VAL A 707 -20.44 3.24 7.01
C VAL A 707 -19.36 3.00 5.96
N SER A 708 -19.63 2.05 5.06
CA SER A 708 -18.86 1.73 3.86
C SER A 708 -19.75 1.80 2.63
N ALA A 709 -19.14 1.86 1.45
CA ALA A 709 -19.84 1.93 0.18
C ALA A 709 -19.14 1.15 -0.92
N GLN A 710 -19.91 0.74 -1.93
CA GLN A 710 -19.39 0.09 -3.14
C GLN A 710 -20.27 0.40 -4.35
N GLU A 711 -19.64 0.46 -5.52
CA GLU A 711 -20.35 0.49 -6.79
C GLU A 711 -20.99 -0.87 -7.05
N ILE A 712 -22.26 -0.87 -7.46
CA ILE A 712 -23.03 -2.08 -7.84
C ILE A 712 -23.37 -2.08 -9.32
N THR A 713 -23.49 -3.28 -9.88
CA THR A 713 -23.85 -3.51 -11.26
C THR A 713 -25.15 -4.31 -11.33
N TYR A 714 -26.04 -3.93 -12.27
CA TYR A 714 -27.27 -4.65 -12.56
C TYR A 714 -27.11 -5.55 -13.78
N ASN A 715 -27.68 -6.74 -13.71
CA ASN A 715 -27.83 -7.64 -14.85
C ASN A 715 -28.90 -7.12 -15.85
N ALA A 716 -28.97 -7.70 -17.02
CA ALA A 716 -29.93 -7.30 -18.05
C ALA A 716 -31.41 -7.49 -17.63
N ASP A 717 -31.68 -8.39 -16.68
CA ASP A 717 -33.01 -8.65 -16.11
C ASP A 717 -33.32 -7.75 -14.90
N GLY A 718 -32.45 -6.81 -14.59
CA GLY A 718 -32.57 -5.89 -13.45
C GLY A 718 -32.06 -6.46 -12.12
N THR A 719 -31.67 -7.72 -12.04
CA THR A 719 -31.10 -8.26 -10.79
C THR A 719 -29.73 -7.62 -10.47
N ILE A 720 -29.42 -7.49 -9.19
CA ILE A 720 -28.14 -6.91 -8.72
C ILE A 720 -27.08 -8.01 -8.68
N GLN A 721 -25.88 -7.72 -9.20
CA GLN A 721 -24.74 -8.60 -9.06
C GLN A 721 -24.23 -8.58 -7.61
N GLU A 722 -23.98 -9.76 -7.06
CA GLU A 722 -23.41 -9.89 -5.73
C GLU A 722 -22.01 -9.28 -5.67
N ILE A 723 -21.73 -8.52 -4.60
CA ILE A 723 -20.43 -7.90 -4.34
C ILE A 723 -19.74 -8.61 -3.16
N PRO A 724 -18.39 -8.69 -3.17
CA PRO A 724 -17.63 -9.16 -2.03
C PRO A 724 -17.73 -8.21 -0.83
N TYR A 725 -17.22 -8.63 0.32
CA TYR A 725 -17.17 -7.80 1.52
C TYR A 725 -16.39 -6.49 1.29
N TRP A 726 -16.69 -5.44 2.05
CA TRP A 726 -16.16 -4.08 1.88
C TRP A 726 -14.64 -4.01 1.73
N LEU A 727 -13.88 -4.77 2.53
CA LEU A 727 -12.42 -4.78 2.51
C LEU A 727 -11.80 -5.59 1.37
N ASP A 728 -12.59 -6.47 0.75
CA ASP A 728 -12.14 -7.32 -0.36
C ASP A 728 -12.36 -6.65 -1.72
N GLN A 729 -12.84 -5.40 -1.71
CA GLN A 729 -13.12 -4.58 -2.89
C GLN A 729 -11.90 -3.82 -3.38
N GLN A 730 -11.97 -3.33 -4.61
CA GLN A 730 -11.04 -2.29 -5.08
C GLN A 730 -11.42 -0.93 -4.48
N PRO A 731 -10.46 -0.02 -4.28
CA PRO A 731 -10.75 1.33 -3.84
C PRO A 731 -11.78 2.01 -4.75
N MET A 732 -12.73 2.73 -4.16
CA MET A 732 -13.75 3.48 -4.90
C MET A 732 -13.12 4.37 -5.97
N LYS A 733 -13.67 4.34 -7.18
CA LYS A 733 -13.25 5.22 -8.27
C LYS A 733 -13.65 6.66 -7.96
N GLN A 734 -12.69 7.57 -8.06
CA GLN A 734 -12.96 9.00 -7.93
C GLN A 734 -13.61 9.53 -9.21
N LEU A 735 -14.73 10.23 -9.06
CA LEU A 735 -15.52 10.73 -10.19
C LEU A 735 -15.08 12.13 -10.66
N GLN A 736 -14.39 12.88 -9.82
CA GLN A 736 -13.95 14.25 -10.10
C GLN A 736 -12.71 14.57 -9.26
N TRP A 737 -11.74 15.30 -9.81
CA TRP A 737 -10.59 15.76 -9.06
C TRP A 737 -10.94 16.90 -8.10
N LEU A 738 -10.36 16.88 -6.90
CA LEU A 738 -10.55 17.92 -5.91
C LEU A 738 -9.74 19.17 -6.29
N ASN A 739 -10.41 20.31 -6.34
CA ASN A 739 -9.78 21.60 -6.62
C ASN A 739 -9.21 22.24 -5.34
N PRO A 740 -7.89 22.26 -5.13
CA PRO A 740 -7.28 22.79 -3.92
C PRO A 740 -7.21 24.32 -3.87
N TYR A 741 -7.54 25.00 -4.98
CA TYR A 741 -7.50 26.46 -5.09
C TYR A 741 -8.78 27.14 -4.60
N GLN A 742 -9.79 26.36 -4.26
CA GLN A 742 -10.95 26.81 -3.49
C GLN A 742 -10.73 26.52 -2.01
N ARG A 743 -11.52 27.16 -1.15
CA ARG A 743 -11.57 26.82 0.28
C ARG A 743 -12.05 25.39 0.42
N VAL A 744 -11.28 24.58 1.15
CA VAL A 744 -11.62 23.20 1.52
C VAL A 744 -11.77 23.17 3.05
N GLU A 745 -12.90 22.71 3.53
CA GLU A 745 -13.14 22.57 4.99
C GLU A 745 -12.19 21.52 5.55
N ALA A 746 -11.69 21.71 6.76
CA ALA A 746 -10.77 20.75 7.38
C ALA A 746 -11.41 19.37 7.61
N GLY A 747 -12.74 19.32 7.75
CA GLY A 747 -13.52 18.08 7.80
C GLY A 747 -13.77 17.42 6.45
N THR A 748 -13.14 17.90 5.36
CA THR A 748 -13.15 17.24 4.06
C THR A 748 -11.95 16.30 3.97
N MET A 749 -12.20 14.99 3.83
CA MET A 749 -11.13 14.00 3.77
C MET A 749 -11.57 12.72 3.07
N ALA A 750 -10.61 12.01 2.51
CA ALA A 750 -10.76 10.62 2.08
C ALA A 750 -10.41 9.66 3.22
N TRP A 751 -9.49 10.06 4.09
CA TRP A 751 -9.11 9.34 5.30
C TRP A 751 -8.59 10.30 6.36
N GLY A 752 -9.03 10.12 7.61
CA GLY A 752 -8.50 10.82 8.78
C GLY A 752 -7.85 9.83 9.74
N PHE A 753 -6.58 10.02 10.07
CA PHE A 753 -5.87 9.13 10.99
C PHE A 753 -5.73 9.79 12.36
N GLY A 754 -6.36 9.20 13.39
CA GLY A 754 -6.30 9.63 14.79
C GLY A 754 -7.15 10.86 15.15
N LEU A 755 -7.75 11.51 14.17
CA LEU A 755 -8.39 12.81 14.31
C LEU A 755 -9.83 12.72 14.81
N LYS A 756 -10.28 13.74 15.51
CA LYS A 756 -11.67 13.96 15.91
C LYS A 756 -12.22 15.24 15.29
N SER A 757 -13.54 15.30 15.21
CA SER A 757 -14.26 16.46 14.68
C SER A 757 -15.33 16.93 15.66
N ALA A 758 -15.60 18.23 15.63
CA ALA A 758 -16.72 18.80 16.35
C ALA A 758 -17.32 20.00 15.61
N LYS A 759 -18.54 20.33 15.95
CA LYS A 759 -19.27 21.45 15.35
C LYS A 759 -19.03 22.71 16.16
N MET A 760 -18.70 23.82 15.52
CA MET A 760 -18.46 25.09 16.24
C MET A 760 -19.67 25.50 17.07
N GLY A 761 -19.42 25.79 18.37
CA GLY A 761 -20.43 26.18 19.34
C GLY A 761 -21.24 25.02 19.96
N ILE A 762 -20.80 23.78 19.74
CA ILE A 762 -21.26 22.56 20.41
C ILE A 762 -20.07 21.95 21.14
N GLU A 763 -20.29 21.18 22.21
CA GLU A 763 -19.21 20.58 22.96
C GLU A 763 -18.33 19.65 22.16
N ASN A 764 -17.13 19.36 22.66
CA ASN A 764 -16.00 18.73 21.96
C ASN A 764 -16.29 17.41 21.25
N THR A 765 -17.29 16.64 21.67
CA THR A 765 -17.62 15.33 21.11
C THR A 765 -18.48 15.39 19.85
N GLY A 766 -19.17 16.52 19.62
CA GLY A 766 -20.13 16.67 18.55
C GLY A 766 -21.44 15.90 18.76
N VAL A 767 -21.66 15.29 19.95
CA VAL A 767 -22.92 14.63 20.33
C VAL A 767 -23.88 15.65 20.93
N VAL A 768 -25.07 15.78 20.34
CA VAL A 768 -26.09 16.71 20.78
C VAL A 768 -26.94 16.04 21.87
N LYS A 769 -26.45 15.99 23.10
CA LYS A 769 -27.20 15.45 24.24
C LYS A 769 -28.16 16.44 24.90
N ASP A 770 -27.71 17.67 25.07
CA ASP A 770 -28.34 18.64 25.97
C ASP A 770 -28.88 19.89 25.29
N MET A 771 -28.70 20.06 23.98
CA MET A 771 -29.19 21.21 23.24
C MET A 771 -30.12 20.83 22.09
N PRO A 772 -31.24 21.51 21.86
CA PRO A 772 -32.01 21.42 20.62
C PRO A 772 -31.14 21.86 19.45
N PHE A 773 -31.14 21.10 18.35
CA PHE A 773 -30.38 21.46 17.16
C PHE A 773 -31.15 22.49 16.31
N SER A 774 -31.23 23.72 16.75
CA SER A 774 -32.14 24.71 16.17
C SER A 774 -31.55 25.72 15.20
N THR A 775 -30.25 25.67 14.86
CA THR A 775 -29.61 26.87 14.27
C THR A 775 -28.88 26.70 12.92
N GLY A 776 -29.22 25.71 12.12
CA GLY A 776 -28.70 25.60 10.74
C GLY A 776 -27.22 25.23 10.63
N ARG A 777 -26.70 25.39 9.40
CA ARG A 777 -25.32 25.04 9.04
C ARG A 777 -24.29 25.77 9.91
N ARG A 778 -23.50 25.01 10.66
CA ARG A 778 -22.33 25.51 11.37
C ARG A 778 -21.09 24.81 10.84
N ASN A 779 -19.92 25.49 10.87
CA ASN A 779 -18.68 24.90 10.44
C ASN A 779 -18.25 23.81 11.42
N MET A 780 -17.69 22.73 10.86
CA MET A 780 -16.95 21.73 11.60
C MET A 780 -15.51 22.22 11.81
N TYR A 781 -14.87 21.72 12.85
CA TYR A 781 -13.41 21.81 13.03
C TYR A 781 -12.84 20.44 13.36
N ILE A 782 -11.59 20.22 12.99
CA ILE A 782 -10.82 19.03 13.36
C ILE A 782 -10.00 19.38 14.60
N PHE A 783 -9.96 18.49 15.57
CA PHE A 783 -9.25 18.66 16.83
C PHE A 783 -8.65 17.33 17.32
N ASP A 784 -8.06 17.31 18.53
CA ASP A 784 -7.34 16.19 19.12
C ASP A 784 -6.15 15.75 18.24
N ILE A 785 -5.36 16.75 17.82
CA ILE A 785 -4.28 16.59 16.86
C ILE A 785 -3.00 16.21 17.59
N ASN A 786 -2.44 15.05 17.26
CA ASN A 786 -1.23 14.50 17.86
C ASN A 786 -0.13 14.25 16.81
N ASP A 787 1.08 13.95 17.28
CA ASP A 787 2.21 13.65 16.41
C ASP A 787 1.96 12.39 15.57
N GLY A 788 2.24 12.49 14.26
CA GLY A 788 2.08 11.38 13.30
C GLY A 788 0.67 11.24 12.74
N GLU A 789 -0.30 12.01 13.22
CA GLU A 789 -1.66 12.01 12.66
C GLU A 789 -1.73 12.82 11.36
N TYR A 790 -2.75 12.56 10.55
CA TYR A 790 -2.87 13.21 9.25
C TYR A 790 -4.29 13.19 8.68
N ILE A 791 -4.53 14.14 7.77
CA ILE A 791 -5.66 14.16 6.84
C ILE A 791 -5.16 13.72 5.47
N LYS A 792 -5.79 12.73 4.86
CA LYS A 792 -5.57 12.32 3.47
C LYS A 792 -6.71 12.81 2.59
N LEU A 793 -6.36 13.39 1.44
CA LEU A 793 -7.29 13.70 0.36
C LEU A 793 -6.83 12.98 -0.89
N ARG A 794 -7.76 12.41 -1.64
CA ARG A 794 -7.45 11.71 -2.88
C ARG A 794 -7.64 12.62 -4.09
N GLY A 795 -6.79 12.42 -5.10
CA GLY A 795 -6.92 13.05 -6.41
C GLY A 795 -7.05 14.57 -6.37
N VAL A 796 -6.13 15.23 -5.69
CA VAL A 796 -6.06 16.70 -5.62
C VAL A 796 -5.36 17.22 -6.88
N ASP A 797 -6.06 18.07 -7.66
CA ASP A 797 -5.53 18.60 -8.91
C ASP A 797 -4.80 19.93 -8.70
N PHE A 798 -3.48 19.87 -8.66
CA PHE A 798 -2.61 21.05 -8.58
C PHE A 798 -2.38 21.71 -9.95
N GLY A 799 -2.84 21.12 -11.06
CA GLY A 799 -2.70 21.65 -12.40
C GLY A 799 -1.25 22.00 -12.73
N LYS A 800 -0.97 23.28 -13.01
CA LYS A 800 0.40 23.78 -13.36
C LYS A 800 1.28 24.03 -12.13
N GLY A 801 0.78 23.84 -10.93
CA GLY A 801 1.54 23.90 -9.68
C GLY A 801 1.06 24.97 -8.71
N ALA A 802 1.09 24.60 -7.42
CA ALA A 802 0.80 25.48 -6.31
C ALA A 802 2.09 26.10 -5.75
N LYS A 803 1.99 27.35 -5.24
CA LYS A 803 3.13 28.11 -4.67
C LYS A 803 3.02 28.35 -3.19
N ASN A 804 1.81 28.44 -2.68
CA ASN A 804 1.54 28.72 -1.28
C ASN A 804 0.39 27.84 -0.77
N PHE A 805 0.40 27.58 0.52
CA PHE A 805 -0.66 26.89 1.26
C PHE A 805 -1.09 27.74 2.43
N ASN A 806 -2.38 27.89 2.62
CA ASN A 806 -3.00 28.56 3.75
C ASN A 806 -3.82 27.56 4.54
N ILE A 807 -3.75 27.63 5.87
CA ILE A 807 -4.58 26.88 6.80
C ILE A 807 -5.10 27.79 7.90
N THR A 808 -6.37 27.67 8.22
CA THR A 808 -7.00 28.44 9.30
C THR A 808 -7.12 27.57 10.53
N ALA A 809 -6.55 28.06 11.64
CA ALA A 809 -6.49 27.33 12.88
C ALA A 809 -6.56 28.26 14.10
N ALA A 810 -6.97 27.67 15.21
CA ALA A 810 -6.83 28.23 16.55
C ALA A 810 -6.01 27.26 17.41
N SER A 811 -5.06 27.80 18.23
CA SER A 811 -4.19 26.93 19.03
C SER A 811 -3.80 27.58 20.36
N THR A 812 -3.72 26.76 21.43
CA THR A 812 -3.10 27.10 22.71
C THR A 812 -1.63 26.75 22.76
N GLY A 813 -1.15 25.93 21.81
CA GLY A 813 0.24 25.49 21.67
C GLY A 813 0.82 25.79 20.30
N SER A 814 1.51 24.79 19.74
CA SER A 814 2.05 24.83 18.38
C SER A 814 1.95 23.46 17.73
N VAL A 815 1.84 23.45 16.40
CA VAL A 815 1.93 22.22 15.60
C VAL A 815 2.63 22.52 14.27
N THR A 816 3.45 21.60 13.81
CA THR A 816 4.08 21.64 12.48
C THR A 816 3.21 20.85 11.53
N VAL A 817 2.72 21.51 10.49
CA VAL A 817 1.96 20.89 9.41
C VAL A 817 2.89 20.63 8.24
N ASN A 818 3.16 19.38 7.91
CA ASN A 818 3.91 18.96 6.73
C ASN A 818 2.96 18.47 5.64
N LEU A 819 3.08 19.07 4.45
CA LEU A 819 2.32 18.66 3.28
C LEU A 819 3.14 17.66 2.48
N ARG A 820 2.55 16.49 2.18
CA ARG A 820 3.21 15.42 1.45
C ARG A 820 2.34 14.91 0.32
N LEU A 821 2.96 14.32 -0.71
CA LEU A 821 2.26 13.73 -1.86
C LEU A 821 2.32 12.20 -1.80
N ASP A 822 1.23 11.58 -2.18
CA ASP A 822 1.04 10.14 -2.45
C ASP A 822 1.29 9.19 -1.27
N SER A 823 1.86 9.70 -0.17
CA SER A 823 2.10 8.95 1.07
C SER A 823 2.28 9.90 2.25
N ASN A 824 1.89 9.47 3.46
CA ASN A 824 2.21 10.17 4.71
C ASN A 824 3.73 10.21 5.00
N LEU A 825 4.53 9.39 4.33
CA LEU A 825 6.00 9.40 4.32
C LEU A 825 6.58 9.95 3.01
N GLY A 826 5.75 10.40 2.07
CA GLY A 826 6.17 10.98 0.81
C GLY A 826 6.98 12.27 0.96
N ASP A 827 7.48 12.80 -0.15
CA ASP A 827 8.27 14.03 -0.16
C ASP A 827 7.49 15.21 0.42
N ILE A 828 8.14 15.99 1.28
CA ILE A 828 7.57 17.23 1.83
C ILE A 828 7.58 18.30 0.75
N ILE A 829 6.40 18.69 0.29
CA ILE A 829 6.20 19.79 -0.66
C ILE A 829 6.06 21.16 0.01
N GLY A 830 5.78 21.20 1.30
CA GLY A 830 5.63 22.45 2.08
C GLY A 830 5.48 22.19 3.56
N THR A 831 5.82 23.19 4.36
CA THR A 831 5.66 23.16 5.83
C THR A 831 5.03 24.43 6.32
N VAL A 832 4.09 24.33 7.26
CA VAL A 832 3.45 25.45 7.96
C VAL A 832 3.52 25.20 9.46
N THR A 833 3.96 26.19 10.23
CA THR A 833 3.89 26.13 11.68
C THR A 833 2.69 26.93 12.18
N ILE A 834 1.73 26.25 12.79
CA ILE A 834 0.65 26.87 13.55
C ILE A 834 1.22 27.21 14.93
N SER A 835 1.09 28.46 15.33
CA SER A 835 1.55 28.95 16.64
C SER A 835 0.36 29.44 17.49
N LYS A 836 0.60 29.67 18.77
CA LYS A 836 -0.41 30.16 19.72
C LYS A 836 -1.22 31.32 19.16
N THR A 837 -2.54 31.19 19.20
CA THR A 837 -3.47 32.25 18.80
C THR A 837 -4.04 33.04 20.00
N GLY A 838 -3.73 32.60 21.23
CA GLY A 838 -4.18 33.17 22.48
C GLY A 838 -5.45 32.52 23.05
N SER A 839 -6.23 31.81 22.22
CA SER A 839 -7.41 31.04 22.62
C SER A 839 -7.78 30.07 21.50
N ILE A 840 -8.37 28.93 21.82
CA ILE A 840 -8.91 27.94 20.84
C ILE A 840 -10.15 28.42 20.09
N GLU A 841 -10.70 29.56 20.47
CA GLU A 841 -11.79 30.25 19.76
C GLU A 841 -11.27 31.33 18.78
N LYS A 842 -9.96 31.58 18.78
CA LYS A 842 -9.36 32.69 18.04
C LYS A 842 -8.62 32.17 16.81
N TYR A 843 -9.36 31.96 15.74
CA TYR A 843 -8.82 31.49 14.49
C TYR A 843 -7.96 32.53 13.76
N ARG A 844 -6.87 32.08 13.17
CA ARG A 844 -5.97 32.85 12.29
C ARG A 844 -5.58 32.01 11.08
N VAL A 845 -5.22 32.70 10.00
CA VAL A 845 -4.64 32.08 8.82
C VAL A 845 -3.14 31.96 8.98
N PHE A 846 -2.60 30.78 8.81
CA PHE A 846 -1.18 30.47 8.73
C PHE A 846 -0.83 30.10 7.29
N SER A 847 0.36 30.49 6.82
CA SER A 847 0.76 30.31 5.42
C SER A 847 2.16 29.75 5.31
N GLY A 848 2.38 28.90 4.31
CA GLY A 848 3.68 28.33 3.95
C GLY A 848 3.90 28.31 2.45
N LYS A 849 5.17 28.25 2.04
CA LYS A 849 5.55 28.05 0.63
C LYS A 849 5.43 26.58 0.26
N VAL A 850 5.07 26.32 -0.99
CA VAL A 850 4.92 24.99 -1.57
C VAL A 850 5.83 24.86 -2.80
N LYS A 851 6.39 23.67 -3.00
CA LYS A 851 7.23 23.27 -4.14
C LYS A 851 6.73 21.94 -4.69
N ASN A 852 6.98 21.70 -5.96
CA ASN A 852 6.77 20.39 -6.62
C ASN A 852 5.33 19.82 -6.55
N ALA A 853 4.33 20.65 -6.23
CA ALA A 853 2.93 20.25 -6.27
C ALA A 853 2.38 20.53 -7.68
N VAL A 854 2.48 19.61 -8.61
CA VAL A 854 2.07 19.75 -10.03
C VAL A 854 1.31 18.49 -10.46
N GLY A 855 0.20 18.65 -11.18
CA GLY A 855 -0.62 17.53 -11.63
C GLY A 855 -1.60 17.03 -10.57
N VAL A 856 -2.02 15.79 -10.67
CA VAL A 856 -2.99 15.17 -9.76
C VAL A 856 -2.27 14.21 -8.81
N HIS A 857 -2.43 14.42 -7.52
CA HIS A 857 -1.81 13.62 -6.46
C HIS A 857 -2.77 13.39 -5.29
N ASP A 858 -2.52 12.38 -4.50
CA ASP A 858 -3.08 12.27 -3.16
C ASP A 858 -2.31 13.24 -2.24
N LEU A 859 -3.02 14.05 -1.47
CA LEU A 859 -2.44 15.00 -0.52
C LEU A 859 -2.56 14.47 0.89
N TYR A 860 -1.44 14.48 1.61
CA TYR A 860 -1.37 14.19 3.04
C TYR A 860 -1.00 15.46 3.80
N ILE A 861 -1.87 15.89 4.71
CA ILE A 861 -1.65 16.99 5.66
C ILE A 861 -1.26 16.33 6.98
N CYS A 862 0.05 16.22 7.24
CA CYS A 862 0.61 15.49 8.38
C CYS A 862 0.94 16.45 9.52
N PHE A 863 0.72 16.01 10.76
CA PHE A 863 0.93 16.79 11.96
C PHE A 863 2.12 16.24 12.75
N ASP A 864 3.05 17.13 13.10
CA ASP A 864 4.25 16.81 13.85
C ASP A 864 4.51 17.87 14.92
N LYS A 865 5.16 17.49 16.02
CA LYS A 865 5.52 18.37 17.12
C LYS A 865 4.29 19.13 17.67
N ALA A 866 3.20 18.39 17.82
CA ALA A 866 1.97 18.92 18.38
C ALA A 866 2.12 19.19 19.87
N ASP A 867 1.79 20.41 20.30
CA ASP A 867 1.81 20.86 21.68
C ASP A 867 0.56 21.70 21.94
N GLY A 868 -0.20 21.34 22.95
CA GLY A 868 -1.46 21.99 23.32
C GLY A 868 -2.61 21.73 22.33
N ASP A 869 -3.77 22.26 22.65
CA ASP A 869 -4.97 22.09 21.84
C ASP A 869 -4.88 22.89 20.55
N THR A 870 -5.17 22.24 19.42
CA THR A 870 -5.26 22.88 18.11
C THR A 870 -6.58 22.48 17.43
N ARG A 871 -7.24 23.46 16.82
CA ARG A 871 -8.46 23.29 16.02
C ARG A 871 -8.24 23.81 14.62
N LEU A 872 -8.57 22.99 13.60
CA LEU A 872 -8.48 23.35 12.20
C LEU A 872 -9.86 23.60 11.61
N ASP A 873 -10.00 24.70 10.86
CA ASP A 873 -11.26 25.11 10.22
C ASP A 873 -11.27 24.81 8.73
N TRP A 874 -10.34 25.37 7.95
CA TRP A 874 -10.23 25.17 6.52
C TRP A 874 -8.80 25.38 6.01
N TRP A 875 -8.57 24.93 4.78
CA TRP A 875 -7.30 25.13 4.07
C TRP A 875 -7.52 25.50 2.59
N GLN A 876 -6.46 26.02 1.94
CA GLN A 876 -6.47 26.44 0.53
C GLN A 876 -5.06 26.56 -0.02
N PHE A 877 -4.83 26.09 -1.24
CA PHE A 877 -3.61 26.39 -2.01
C PHE A 877 -3.76 27.67 -2.86
N LYS A 878 -2.60 28.27 -3.20
CA LYS A 878 -2.53 29.45 -4.10
C LYS A 878 -1.34 29.36 -5.02
#